data_7aa9ca7a0e60cc874e092a6b0f93336c
#
_entry.id   7aa9ca7a0e60cc874e092a6b0f93336c
#
_cell.length_a   1.000
_cell.length_b   1.000
_cell.length_c   1.000
_cell.angle_alpha   90.00
_cell.angle_beta   90.00
_cell.angle_gamma   90.00
#
_symmetry.space_group_name_H-M   'P 1'
#
loop_
_entity.id
_entity.type
_entity.pdbx_description
1 polymer ?
#
loop_
_entity_poly.entity_id
_entity_poly.type
_entity_poly.pdbx_seq_one_letter_code
_entity_poly.pdbx_strand_id
1 'polypeptide(L)'
;MFSGVTGLINRGQKLKGTVVLMRKNVLDINELTSAQSASGIIGGAIGVIGGAIGTTVDTLTAFLGRSVALKLISATSADASGKGKVGKQTFLEGVITSLPTLGAGQSAFDIHFEWDTDMGVPGAFYIENFMQVEFYLVSLTLEDVPNQGTIHFPCNSWVYNSKLYKSDRIFFSNKTYLPGDMPAPLKKYREEELVVLRGDGTGERKEHERIYDYDVYNDLGNPDSNARLARPVLGGNTTFPYPRRGRTGRKPTKTDPKSESRSDNVYLPRDEAFGHLKSSDFLVYILKSASQNVIPQLQSALPLVGKTEFDSFEDVRDLYEGGIKLPTNILSDLSPIPLFKELFRTDGEQALKFPVPKIIQVDKSAWMTDEEFAREMIAGLNPHVIKVLKEFPPQSKLDKQLYGDNTSTITKQHVESSLGGVTVEQAISNNKLFILDHHDPLFPYLSKINKTTTKAYATRTVLFLQNDGTLKPVAIELSKPNPQGDNYGPISTVYTPTKQGVDGSIWQLAKAYVVVNDSCFHQLVSHWYIPFSLTLFLQTKINLILLIYVYVYMYGRLNTHAVVEPFIIATNRHLSVVHPIHKLLLPHYRDTMNINALARNVLVNAEGIIESTFLWGGYSLEMSAVVYKDWVLTEQALPNDLLKRGVAVEDSSSPHGVRLLIEDYPYAADGLEIWGAIKSWVEEYVAFYYKSDAALVQDSELQAFWKELVEVGHGDKKNESWWPKMQTRAELVQTCSTLIWIASALHAAVNFGQYPYGGYILNRPTLSRQFMPEKGSKEYDDLAKNPEKVFLNIITGKKETLTDLTIIEVLSRHASDEQYLGQRGDGDNWTADTAPIEAFKRFGKKLVEIEQKLIQRNNDERLRNRYGPAQMPYTLLYPSSEEGLTFRGIPNSISI
;
A
#
# COMPACT_ATOMS: atom_id res chain seq x y z
N MET A 1 -62.95 34.84 43.00
CA MET A 1 -61.46 34.92 42.88
C MET A 1 -60.93 33.58 42.50
N PHE A 2 -60.62 33.37 41.28
CA PHE A 2 -59.92 32.19 40.75
C PHE A 2 -58.61 32.70 40.13
N SER A 3 -57.50 32.42 40.80
CA SER A 3 -56.16 32.65 40.27
C SER A 3 -55.76 31.45 39.41
N GLY A 4 -55.76 31.67 38.11
CA GLY A 4 -55.25 30.70 37.14
C GLY A 4 -53.76 30.56 37.31
N VAL A 5 -53.28 29.36 37.63
CA VAL A 5 -51.91 28.95 37.42
C VAL A 5 -51.73 28.55 35.96
N THR A 6 -51.25 29.48 35.17
CA THR A 6 -50.74 29.15 33.81
C THR A 6 -49.40 28.46 33.99
N GLY A 7 -49.41 27.12 33.91
CA GLY A 7 -48.19 26.35 33.72
C GLY A 7 -47.52 26.75 32.40
N LEU A 8 -46.37 27.37 32.50
CA LEU A 8 -45.48 27.57 31.37
C LEU A 8 -45.04 26.16 30.88
N ILE A 9 -45.67 25.70 29.79
CA ILE A 9 -45.16 24.55 29.06
C ILE A 9 -43.82 24.99 28.50
N ASN A 10 -42.75 24.48 29.08
CA ASN A 10 -41.40 24.63 28.57
C ASN A 10 -41.37 24.00 27.17
N ARG A 11 -41.58 24.78 26.09
CA ARG A 11 -41.44 24.32 24.71
C ARG A 11 -39.99 23.99 24.51
N GLY A 12 -39.66 22.72 24.30
CA GLY A 12 -38.32 22.25 23.88
C GLY A 12 -37.80 23.11 22.73
N GLN A 13 -36.51 23.41 22.77
CA GLN A 13 -35.84 24.13 21.69
C GLN A 13 -35.69 23.21 20.49
N LYS A 14 -35.86 23.70 19.28
CA LYS A 14 -35.51 22.95 18.05
C LYS A 14 -34.07 23.26 17.66
N LEU A 15 -33.23 22.21 17.61
CA LEU A 15 -31.89 22.27 17.05
C LEU A 15 -31.98 21.90 15.58
N LYS A 16 -31.52 22.78 14.70
CA LYS A 16 -31.39 22.51 13.27
C LYS A 16 -30.07 21.79 13.00
N GLY A 17 -30.10 20.82 12.09
CA GLY A 17 -28.90 20.11 11.63
C GLY A 17 -28.93 19.81 10.15
N THR A 18 -27.75 19.58 9.61
CA THR A 18 -27.53 19.14 8.22
C THR A 18 -26.83 17.79 8.26
N VAL A 19 -27.43 16.76 7.64
CA VAL A 19 -26.88 15.42 7.47
C VAL A 19 -26.40 15.26 6.04
N VAL A 20 -25.13 14.87 5.85
CA VAL A 20 -24.56 14.59 4.54
C VAL A 20 -24.42 13.08 4.36
N LEU A 21 -25.03 12.56 3.31
CA LEU A 21 -25.01 11.15 2.93
C LEU A 21 -24.41 10.98 1.54
N MET A 22 -23.81 9.83 1.28
CA MET A 22 -23.41 9.39 -0.06
C MET A 22 -24.11 8.06 -0.36
N ARG A 23 -24.69 7.94 -1.55
CA ARG A 23 -25.33 6.72 -2.00
C ARG A 23 -24.31 5.68 -2.44
N LYS A 24 -24.67 4.42 -2.28
CA LYS A 24 -23.95 3.32 -2.89
C LYS A 24 -24.09 3.41 -4.41
N ASN A 25 -22.98 3.43 -5.13
CA ASN A 25 -22.97 3.36 -6.59
C ASN A 25 -23.27 1.92 -7.04
N VAL A 26 -24.01 1.78 -8.14
CA VAL A 26 -24.36 0.48 -8.75
C VAL A 26 -23.12 -0.35 -9.14
N LEU A 27 -21.96 0.27 -9.17
CA LEU A 27 -20.67 -0.34 -9.50
C LEU A 27 -19.83 -0.74 -8.25
N ASP A 28 -20.43 -0.80 -7.05
CA ASP A 28 -19.71 -1.31 -5.88
C ASP A 28 -19.44 -2.82 -6.06
N ILE A 29 -18.19 -3.14 -6.21
CA ILE A 29 -17.66 -4.47 -6.54
C ILE A 29 -17.99 -5.51 -5.45
N ASN A 30 -18.07 -5.08 -4.19
CA ASN A 30 -18.42 -5.99 -3.09
C ASN A 30 -19.85 -6.55 -3.21
N GLU A 31 -20.77 -5.85 -3.89
CA GLU A 31 -22.11 -6.41 -4.18
C GLU A 31 -22.12 -7.38 -5.36
N LEU A 32 -21.30 -7.14 -6.37
CA LEU A 32 -21.21 -8.04 -7.52
C LEU A 32 -20.73 -9.45 -7.13
N THR A 33 -19.88 -9.55 -6.12
CA THR A 33 -19.40 -10.84 -5.58
C THR A 33 -20.42 -11.50 -4.63
N SER A 34 -21.21 -10.73 -3.89
CA SER A 34 -22.26 -11.28 -3.02
C SER A 34 -23.55 -11.67 -3.75
N ALA A 35 -23.84 -11.06 -4.89
CA ALA A 35 -25.03 -11.37 -5.71
C ALA A 35 -24.98 -12.73 -6.43
N GLN A 36 -23.82 -13.40 -6.47
CA GLN A 36 -23.71 -14.76 -7.02
C GLN A 36 -24.42 -15.82 -6.19
N SER A 37 -24.78 -15.54 -4.94
CA SER A 37 -25.58 -16.46 -4.11
C SER A 37 -27.11 -16.36 -4.32
N ALA A 38 -27.59 -15.39 -5.12
CA ALA A 38 -29.01 -15.15 -5.36
C ALA A 38 -29.33 -15.11 -6.86
N SER A 39 -29.30 -16.27 -7.52
CA SER A 39 -29.63 -16.45 -8.94
C SER A 39 -31.11 -16.16 -9.34
N GLY A 40 -31.76 -15.23 -8.63
CA GLY A 40 -33.17 -14.89 -8.85
C GLY A 40 -33.51 -13.41 -9.06
N ILE A 41 -32.54 -12.48 -8.91
CA ILE A 41 -32.88 -11.04 -8.80
C ILE A 41 -32.36 -10.17 -9.97
N ILE A 42 -31.60 -10.74 -10.91
CA ILE A 42 -31.00 -9.95 -12.02
C ILE A 42 -32.06 -9.35 -12.97
N GLY A 43 -33.26 -10.01 -13.11
CA GLY A 43 -34.34 -9.44 -13.91
C GLY A 43 -35.08 -8.25 -13.31
N GLY A 44 -35.03 -8.07 -11.97
CA GLY A 44 -35.71 -7.02 -11.27
C GLY A 44 -34.89 -5.72 -11.12
N ALA A 45 -33.56 -5.83 -10.94
CA ALA A 45 -32.70 -4.70 -10.69
C ALA A 45 -32.47 -3.85 -11.95
N ILE A 46 -32.35 -4.46 -13.14
CA ILE A 46 -32.19 -3.73 -14.40
C ILE A 46 -33.48 -2.97 -14.78
N GLY A 47 -34.64 -3.51 -14.43
CA GLY A 47 -35.93 -2.83 -14.63
C GLY A 47 -36.12 -1.59 -13.75
N VAL A 48 -35.59 -1.59 -12.54
CA VAL A 48 -35.68 -0.46 -11.60
C VAL A 48 -34.71 0.65 -11.95
N ILE A 49 -33.53 0.34 -12.52
CA ILE A 49 -32.51 1.35 -12.88
C ILE A 49 -32.90 2.09 -14.18
N GLY A 50 -33.51 1.38 -15.15
CA GLY A 50 -34.04 2.02 -16.37
C GLY A 50 -35.24 2.94 -16.12
N GLY A 51 -35.97 2.74 -15.01
CA GLY A 51 -37.10 3.58 -14.60
C GLY A 51 -36.74 4.77 -13.70
N ALA A 52 -35.53 4.77 -13.09
CA ALA A 52 -35.15 5.75 -12.07
C ALA A 52 -34.60 7.07 -12.61
N ILE A 53 -34.37 7.19 -13.92
CA ILE A 53 -33.96 8.46 -14.55
C ILE A 53 -35.10 9.52 -14.55
N GLY A 54 -36.32 9.10 -14.19
CA GLY A 54 -37.51 10.00 -14.13
C GLY A 54 -38.09 10.20 -12.73
N THR A 55 -37.51 9.65 -11.64
CA THR A 55 -38.03 9.93 -10.30
C THR A 55 -37.60 11.30 -9.83
N THR A 56 -38.55 12.14 -9.54
CA THR A 56 -38.34 13.51 -9.04
C THR A 56 -37.60 13.44 -7.68
N VAL A 57 -36.80 14.47 -7.37
CA VAL A 57 -36.11 14.70 -6.09
C VAL A 57 -37.07 14.50 -4.91
N ASP A 58 -38.36 14.87 -5.06
CA ASP A 58 -39.38 14.74 -4.02
C ASP A 58 -39.72 13.29 -3.63
N THR A 59 -39.78 12.38 -4.60
CA THR A 59 -40.06 10.96 -4.32
C THR A 59 -38.92 10.31 -3.54
N LEU A 60 -37.70 10.71 -3.84
CA LEU A 60 -36.50 10.28 -3.16
C LEU A 60 -36.43 10.78 -1.73
N THR A 61 -36.74 12.06 -1.52
CA THR A 61 -36.81 12.72 -0.23
C THR A 61 -37.84 12.06 0.68
N ALA A 62 -39.03 11.75 0.15
CA ALA A 62 -40.09 11.09 0.91
C ALA A 62 -39.71 9.67 1.32
N PHE A 63 -38.91 8.94 0.54
CA PHE A 63 -38.44 7.59 0.87
C PHE A 63 -37.33 7.59 1.92
N LEU A 64 -36.30 8.44 1.76
CA LEU A 64 -35.19 8.58 2.72
C LEU A 64 -35.68 9.20 4.04
N GLY A 65 -36.55 10.19 3.98
CA GLY A 65 -37.04 10.95 5.13
C GLY A 65 -37.75 10.11 6.19
N ARG A 66 -38.29 8.93 5.87
CA ARG A 66 -38.93 8.02 6.83
C ARG A 66 -38.12 6.78 7.16
N SER A 67 -36.94 6.65 6.56
CA SER A 67 -36.15 5.42 6.63
C SER A 67 -34.83 5.57 7.36
N VAL A 68 -34.42 6.79 7.71
CA VAL A 68 -33.20 7.06 8.49
C VAL A 68 -33.58 7.90 9.71
N ALA A 69 -33.32 7.36 10.89
CA ALA A 69 -33.65 7.99 12.16
C ALA A 69 -32.39 8.29 12.98
N LEU A 70 -32.39 9.45 13.64
CA LEU A 70 -31.31 9.89 14.52
C LEU A 70 -31.83 10.23 15.91
N LYS A 71 -30.98 10.01 16.95
CA LYS A 71 -31.26 10.40 18.34
C LYS A 71 -30.00 11.05 18.92
N LEU A 72 -30.07 12.33 19.29
CA LEU A 72 -28.95 13.01 19.96
C LEU A 72 -28.73 12.49 21.38
N ILE A 73 -27.47 12.52 21.84
CA ILE A 73 -27.02 12.09 23.14
C ILE A 73 -26.33 13.26 23.84
N SER A 74 -26.72 13.50 25.09
CA SER A 74 -26.15 14.59 25.92
C SER A 74 -24.73 14.26 26.40
N ALA A 75 -23.83 15.25 26.27
CA ALA A 75 -22.51 15.23 26.90
C ALA A 75 -22.49 15.72 28.35
N THR A 76 -23.54 16.45 28.81
CA THR A 76 -23.53 17.15 30.08
C THR A 76 -24.62 16.68 31.06
N SER A 77 -25.69 16.07 30.53
CA SER A 77 -26.81 15.55 31.37
C SER A 77 -26.87 14.03 31.28
N ALA A 78 -26.89 13.38 32.47
CA ALA A 78 -26.96 11.92 32.54
C ALA A 78 -28.38 11.45 32.93
N ASP A 79 -28.70 10.22 32.50
CA ASP A 79 -29.86 9.46 32.99
C ASP A 79 -29.58 8.79 34.36
N ALA A 80 -30.53 8.02 34.85
CA ALA A 80 -30.40 7.31 36.12
C ALA A 80 -29.28 6.24 36.13
N SER A 81 -28.82 5.79 34.99
CA SER A 81 -27.71 4.83 34.84
C SER A 81 -26.34 5.51 34.79
N GLY A 82 -26.29 6.84 34.75
CA GLY A 82 -25.11 7.65 34.55
C GLY A 82 -24.65 7.79 33.07
N LYS A 83 -25.44 7.29 32.11
CA LYS A 83 -25.25 7.54 30.68
C LYS A 83 -25.85 8.88 30.26
N GLY A 84 -25.30 9.47 29.20
CA GLY A 84 -25.89 10.68 28.62
C GLY A 84 -27.35 10.46 28.24
N LYS A 85 -28.21 11.40 28.61
CA LYS A 85 -29.63 11.37 28.20
C LYS A 85 -29.75 11.29 26.70
N VAL A 86 -30.63 10.40 26.22
CA VAL A 86 -30.94 10.24 24.78
C VAL A 86 -32.19 11.06 24.46
N GLY A 87 -32.07 11.91 23.43
CA GLY A 87 -33.17 12.73 22.90
C GLY A 87 -34.20 11.91 22.12
N LYS A 88 -35.25 12.61 21.70
CA LYS A 88 -36.32 12.01 20.90
C LYS A 88 -35.78 11.60 19.55
N GLN A 89 -36.37 10.54 18.98
CA GLN A 89 -36.08 10.07 17.63
C GLN A 89 -36.58 11.08 16.59
N THR A 90 -35.72 11.39 15.63
CA THR A 90 -36.02 12.33 14.55
C THR A 90 -35.61 11.72 13.22
N PHE A 91 -36.31 12.06 12.16
CA PHE A 91 -36.08 11.56 10.81
C PHE A 91 -35.52 12.66 9.92
N LEU A 92 -34.86 12.29 8.80
CA LEU A 92 -34.44 13.24 7.77
C LEU A 92 -35.67 13.95 7.16
N GLU A 93 -35.51 15.22 6.87
CA GLU A 93 -36.58 16.06 6.26
C GLU A 93 -36.29 16.35 4.80
N GLY A 94 -36.20 17.63 4.40
CA GLY A 94 -35.98 18.05 3.01
C GLY A 94 -34.54 17.86 2.49
N VAL A 95 -34.39 17.70 1.16
CA VAL A 95 -33.08 17.73 0.49
C VAL A 95 -32.62 19.18 0.34
N ILE A 96 -31.39 19.46 0.74
CA ILE A 96 -30.73 20.74 0.53
C ILE A 96 -30.05 20.71 -0.85
N THR A 97 -30.55 21.50 -1.80
CA THR A 97 -30.06 21.50 -3.20
C THR A 97 -28.90 22.47 -3.44
N SER A 98 -28.53 23.31 -2.48
CA SER A 98 -27.56 24.41 -2.67
C SER A 98 -26.52 24.49 -1.54
N LEU A 99 -25.80 23.40 -1.26
CA LEU A 99 -24.65 23.42 -0.33
C LEU A 99 -23.34 23.49 -1.15
N PRO A 100 -22.57 24.60 -1.07
CA PRO A 100 -21.35 24.77 -1.87
C PRO A 100 -20.23 23.75 -1.56
N THR A 101 -20.33 23.03 -0.44
CA THR A 101 -19.30 22.09 0.07
C THR A 101 -19.57 20.62 -0.25
N LEU A 102 -20.62 20.33 -1.05
CA LEU A 102 -20.94 18.94 -1.40
C LEU A 102 -19.95 18.38 -2.43
N GLY A 103 -19.35 17.25 -2.08
CA GLY A 103 -18.55 16.46 -3.01
C GLY A 103 -19.40 15.70 -4.03
N ALA A 104 -18.75 15.15 -5.05
CA ALA A 104 -19.43 14.34 -6.06
C ALA A 104 -20.18 13.15 -5.43
N GLY A 105 -21.44 12.94 -5.82
CA GLY A 105 -22.28 11.86 -5.30
C GLY A 105 -22.86 12.06 -3.90
N GLN A 106 -22.57 13.16 -3.22
CA GLN A 106 -23.10 13.50 -1.90
C GLN A 106 -24.47 14.19 -2.02
N SER A 107 -25.31 14.00 -1.00
CA SER A 107 -26.59 14.68 -0.82
C SER A 107 -26.72 15.14 0.61
N ALA A 108 -27.22 16.37 0.81
CA ALA A 108 -27.47 16.95 2.12
C ALA A 108 -28.95 16.94 2.45
N PHE A 109 -29.28 16.74 3.73
CA PHE A 109 -30.64 16.69 4.23
C PHE A 109 -30.77 17.57 5.48
N ASP A 110 -31.90 18.30 5.58
CA ASP A 110 -32.28 18.99 6.79
C ASP A 110 -32.78 17.98 7.85
N ILE A 111 -32.52 18.30 9.12
CA ILE A 111 -33.05 17.57 10.26
C ILE A 111 -33.28 18.53 11.43
N HIS A 112 -34.39 18.37 12.16
CA HIS A 112 -34.71 19.19 13.33
C HIS A 112 -34.94 18.32 14.56
N PHE A 113 -34.11 18.50 15.57
CA PHE A 113 -34.21 17.77 16.82
C PHE A 113 -35.02 18.57 17.87
N GLU A 114 -35.97 17.93 18.52
CA GLU A 114 -36.55 18.46 19.77
C GLU A 114 -35.56 18.23 20.90
N TRP A 115 -35.03 19.32 21.46
CA TRP A 115 -33.99 19.27 22.48
C TRP A 115 -34.40 20.13 23.66
N ASP A 116 -34.75 19.48 24.75
CA ASP A 116 -35.20 20.16 25.97
C ASP A 116 -34.00 20.83 26.68
N THR A 117 -34.28 21.93 27.40
CA THR A 117 -33.22 22.73 28.05
C THR A 117 -32.44 21.97 29.12
N ASP A 118 -33.01 20.91 29.70
CA ASP A 118 -32.36 20.03 30.69
C ASP A 118 -31.45 18.96 30.03
N MET A 119 -31.48 18.83 28.74
CA MET A 119 -30.61 17.92 27.97
C MET A 119 -29.16 18.42 27.84
N GLY A 120 -28.94 19.73 28.00
CA GLY A 120 -27.60 20.32 27.95
C GLY A 120 -26.98 20.26 26.55
N VAL A 121 -25.69 19.90 26.43
CA VAL A 121 -24.92 19.95 25.18
C VAL A 121 -24.94 18.61 24.46
N PRO A 122 -25.31 18.55 23.16
CA PRO A 122 -25.15 17.34 22.36
C PRO A 122 -23.68 16.94 22.19
N GLY A 123 -23.32 15.67 22.44
CA GLY A 123 -21.95 15.17 22.34
C GLY A 123 -21.79 13.91 21.49
N ALA A 124 -22.89 13.21 21.23
CA ALA A 124 -22.95 12.05 20.36
C ALA A 124 -24.36 11.90 19.77
N PHE A 125 -24.53 10.99 18.83
CA PHE A 125 -25.85 10.58 18.36
C PHE A 125 -25.87 9.12 17.93
N TYR A 126 -27.05 8.51 18.02
CA TYR A 126 -27.36 7.23 17.38
C TYR A 126 -27.99 7.44 16.03
N ILE A 127 -27.71 6.50 15.11
CA ILE A 127 -28.39 6.43 13.81
C ILE A 127 -28.93 5.02 13.57
N GLU A 128 -30.14 4.96 13.01
CA GLU A 128 -30.81 3.72 12.64
C GLU A 128 -31.19 3.78 11.15
N ASN A 129 -30.81 2.74 10.38
CA ASN A 129 -31.15 2.60 8.98
C ASN A 129 -32.25 1.53 8.83
N PHE A 130 -33.44 1.94 8.40
CA PHE A 130 -34.58 1.04 8.12
C PHE A 130 -34.72 0.68 6.63
N MET A 131 -33.84 1.20 5.75
CA MET A 131 -33.78 0.81 4.35
C MET A 131 -33.25 -0.62 4.19
N GLN A 132 -33.50 -1.23 3.05
CA GLN A 132 -32.94 -2.55 2.73
C GLN A 132 -31.46 -2.47 2.32
N VAL A 133 -30.98 -1.28 1.93
CA VAL A 133 -29.62 -1.02 1.46
C VAL A 133 -28.87 -0.16 2.45
N GLU A 134 -27.55 -0.33 2.50
CA GLU A 134 -26.67 0.56 3.28
C GLU A 134 -26.43 1.89 2.55
N PHE A 135 -25.99 2.88 3.31
CA PHE A 135 -25.51 4.17 2.82
C PHE A 135 -24.24 4.58 3.57
N TYR A 136 -23.45 5.45 2.96
CA TYR A 136 -22.28 6.05 3.60
C TYR A 136 -22.67 7.36 4.26
N LEU A 137 -22.52 7.45 5.57
CA LEU A 137 -22.76 8.67 6.36
C LEU A 137 -21.46 9.48 6.41
N VAL A 138 -21.47 10.66 5.81
CA VAL A 138 -20.32 11.56 5.77
C VAL A 138 -20.24 12.36 7.06
N SER A 139 -21.31 13.08 7.43
CA SER A 139 -21.33 13.94 8.62
C SER A 139 -22.74 14.33 9.07
N LEU A 140 -22.82 14.77 10.32
CA LEU A 140 -23.92 15.59 10.87
C LEU A 140 -23.33 16.91 11.37
N THR A 141 -23.93 18.04 11.04
CA THR A 141 -23.60 19.35 11.58
C THR A 141 -24.82 19.96 12.24
N LEU A 142 -24.75 20.29 13.52
CA LEU A 142 -25.77 21.04 14.24
C LEU A 142 -25.42 22.53 14.20
N GLU A 143 -26.41 23.38 13.85
CA GLU A 143 -26.26 24.82 13.74
C GLU A 143 -26.82 25.51 14.98
N ASP A 144 -26.25 26.65 15.35
CA ASP A 144 -26.76 27.55 16.40
C ASP A 144 -27.08 26.87 17.75
N VAL A 145 -26.28 25.87 18.14
CA VAL A 145 -26.42 25.21 19.45
C VAL A 145 -26.13 26.24 20.55
N PRO A 146 -27.05 26.46 21.54
CA PRO A 146 -26.88 27.48 22.56
C PRO A 146 -25.55 27.38 23.32
N ASN A 147 -24.83 28.48 23.39
CA ASN A 147 -23.51 28.63 24.00
C ASN A 147 -22.40 27.74 23.43
N GLN A 148 -22.65 27.04 22.31
CA GLN A 148 -21.66 26.21 21.62
C GLN A 148 -21.44 26.63 20.17
N GLY A 149 -22.40 27.33 19.55
CA GLY A 149 -22.37 27.61 18.11
C GLY A 149 -22.59 26.34 17.29
N THR A 150 -21.71 26.06 16.36
CA THR A 150 -21.78 24.86 15.51
C THR A 150 -21.13 23.66 16.18
N ILE A 151 -21.81 22.50 16.16
CA ILE A 151 -21.22 21.21 16.58
C ILE A 151 -21.18 20.28 15.37
N HIS A 152 -19.99 19.80 15.04
CA HIS A 152 -19.76 18.90 13.93
C HIS A 152 -19.47 17.47 14.40
N PHE A 153 -20.06 16.49 13.70
CA PHE A 153 -19.86 15.06 13.91
C PHE A 153 -19.28 14.44 12.63
N PRO A 154 -17.97 14.24 12.54
CA PRO A 154 -17.36 13.52 11.42
C PRO A 154 -17.71 12.03 11.56
N CYS A 155 -18.33 11.46 10.52
CA CYS A 155 -18.82 10.08 10.56
C CYS A 155 -18.01 9.16 9.66
N ASN A 156 -17.94 9.47 8.37
CA ASN A 156 -17.18 8.76 7.34
C ASN A 156 -17.29 7.23 7.46
N SER A 157 -18.51 6.71 7.54
CA SER A 157 -18.76 5.31 7.83
C SER A 157 -20.04 4.77 7.18
N TRP A 158 -20.04 3.48 6.87
CA TRP A 158 -21.19 2.77 6.35
C TRP A 158 -22.22 2.47 7.44
N VAL A 159 -23.49 2.69 7.13
CA VAL A 159 -24.63 2.42 8.01
C VAL A 159 -25.52 1.36 7.37
N TYR A 160 -25.44 0.13 7.88
CA TYR A 160 -26.25 -1.00 7.46
C TYR A 160 -27.67 -0.95 8.00
N ASN A 161 -28.57 -1.71 7.38
CA ASN A 161 -29.91 -1.96 7.88
C ASN A 161 -29.86 -2.49 9.33
N SER A 162 -30.68 -1.92 10.21
CA SER A 162 -30.76 -2.29 11.64
C SER A 162 -31.23 -3.74 11.88
N LYS A 163 -31.80 -4.43 10.88
CA LYS A 163 -32.09 -5.86 10.98
C LYS A 163 -30.84 -6.74 10.80
N LEU A 164 -29.83 -6.27 10.07
CA LEU A 164 -28.56 -6.95 9.85
C LEU A 164 -27.55 -6.61 10.94
N TYR A 165 -27.34 -5.31 11.17
CA TYR A 165 -26.42 -4.80 12.19
C TYR A 165 -27.17 -4.55 13.50
N LYS A 166 -26.95 -5.39 14.49
CA LYS A 166 -27.74 -5.40 15.74
C LYS A 166 -27.23 -4.46 16.82
N SER A 167 -25.97 -4.00 16.73
CA SER A 167 -25.41 -3.07 17.68
C SER A 167 -25.85 -1.64 17.38
N ASP A 168 -26.02 -0.83 18.43
CA ASP A 168 -26.30 0.59 18.26
C ASP A 168 -25.16 1.26 17.50
N ARG A 169 -25.50 2.05 16.49
CA ARG A 169 -24.54 2.78 15.67
C ARG A 169 -24.41 4.20 16.21
N ILE A 170 -23.30 4.44 16.92
CA ILE A 170 -23.02 5.72 17.58
C ILE A 170 -21.95 6.52 16.86
N PHE A 171 -22.11 7.86 16.87
CA PHE A 171 -21.12 8.81 16.39
C PHE A 171 -20.92 9.92 17.42
N PHE A 172 -19.66 10.33 17.63
CA PHE A 172 -19.29 11.38 18.58
C PHE A 172 -19.00 12.69 17.83
N SER A 173 -19.17 13.82 18.55
CA SER A 173 -18.74 15.13 18.03
C SER A 173 -17.22 15.15 17.82
N ASN A 174 -16.76 16.13 17.02
CA ASN A 174 -15.34 16.29 16.68
C ASN A 174 -14.43 16.75 17.85
N LYS A 175 -14.99 16.91 19.07
CA LYS A 175 -14.18 17.20 20.26
C LYS A 175 -13.20 16.06 20.55
N THR A 176 -12.02 16.41 21.04
CA THR A 176 -10.96 15.45 21.35
C THR A 176 -10.79 15.28 22.84
N TYR A 177 -10.72 14.03 23.32
CA TYR A 177 -10.62 13.72 24.74
C TYR A 177 -9.63 12.59 25.02
N LEU A 178 -8.73 12.79 25.95
CA LEU A 178 -8.08 11.67 26.64
C LEU A 178 -9.12 10.88 27.46
N PRO A 179 -8.89 9.60 27.79
CA PRO A 179 -9.87 8.79 28.56
C PRO A 179 -10.27 9.44 29.89
N GLY A 180 -9.31 10.11 30.58
CA GLY A 180 -9.55 10.84 31.83
C GLY A 180 -10.46 12.06 31.68
N ASP A 181 -10.35 12.75 30.54
CA ASP A 181 -11.01 14.05 30.29
C ASP A 181 -12.40 13.93 29.66
N MET A 182 -12.79 12.71 29.26
CA MET A 182 -14.09 12.45 28.65
C MET A 182 -15.24 12.83 29.60
N PRO A 183 -16.26 13.60 29.15
CA PRO A 183 -17.45 13.88 29.96
C PRO A 183 -18.09 12.59 30.51
N ALA A 184 -18.36 12.55 31.79
CA ALA A 184 -18.88 11.36 32.49
C ALA A 184 -20.10 10.72 31.79
N PRO A 185 -21.10 11.50 31.24
CA PRO A 185 -22.23 10.94 30.52
C PRO A 185 -21.85 10.17 29.24
N LEU A 186 -20.70 10.47 28.61
CA LEU A 186 -20.27 9.84 27.36
C LEU A 186 -19.31 8.66 27.57
N LYS A 187 -18.71 8.48 28.78
CA LYS A 187 -17.70 7.44 29.05
C LYS A 187 -18.19 6.03 28.70
N LYS A 188 -19.39 5.65 29.15
CA LYS A 188 -19.95 4.32 28.89
C LYS A 188 -20.18 4.05 27.41
N TYR A 189 -20.62 5.05 26.65
CA TYR A 189 -20.79 4.93 25.19
C TYR A 189 -19.47 4.70 24.46
N ARG A 190 -18.41 5.42 24.88
CA ARG A 190 -17.05 5.23 24.37
C ARG A 190 -16.53 3.79 24.60
N GLU A 191 -16.72 3.27 25.81
CA GLU A 191 -16.31 1.91 26.20
C GLU A 191 -17.11 0.84 25.43
N GLU A 192 -18.42 1.02 25.30
CA GLU A 192 -19.30 0.09 24.57
C GLU A 192 -18.95 0.02 23.09
N GLU A 193 -18.67 1.15 22.42
CA GLU A 193 -18.24 1.16 21.02
C GLU A 193 -16.92 0.38 20.83
N LEU A 194 -15.93 0.58 21.70
CA LEU A 194 -14.68 -0.19 21.66
C LEU A 194 -14.88 -1.69 21.89
N VAL A 195 -15.86 -2.09 22.71
CA VAL A 195 -16.21 -3.52 22.91
C VAL A 195 -16.79 -4.09 21.62
N VAL A 196 -17.69 -3.36 20.95
CA VAL A 196 -18.26 -3.78 19.66
C VAL A 196 -17.18 -3.97 18.60
N LEU A 197 -16.24 -3.03 18.51
CA LEU A 197 -15.15 -3.08 17.53
C LEU A 197 -14.17 -4.24 17.79
N ARG A 198 -13.97 -4.62 19.04
CA ARG A 198 -13.13 -5.78 19.40
C ARG A 198 -13.78 -7.12 19.08
N GLY A 199 -15.12 -7.22 19.16
CA GLY A 199 -15.83 -8.48 19.03
C GLY A 199 -15.47 -9.50 20.11
N ASP A 200 -15.88 -10.74 19.91
CA ASP A 200 -15.70 -11.86 20.86
C ASP A 200 -14.59 -12.85 20.44
N GLY A 201 -13.90 -12.59 19.32
CA GLY A 201 -12.85 -13.47 18.80
C GLY A 201 -13.36 -14.78 18.20
N THR A 202 -14.68 -14.97 18.02
CA THR A 202 -15.29 -16.23 17.56
C THR A 202 -16.08 -16.06 16.27
N GLY A 203 -16.37 -17.19 15.61
CA GLY A 203 -17.23 -17.24 14.42
C GLY A 203 -16.56 -16.70 13.15
N GLU A 204 -17.21 -16.93 12.02
CA GLU A 204 -16.84 -16.38 10.73
C GLU A 204 -17.40 -14.97 10.58
N ARG A 205 -16.55 -14.03 10.14
CA ARG A 205 -16.90 -12.62 9.96
C ARG A 205 -17.88 -12.41 8.82
N LYS A 206 -18.74 -11.41 8.99
CA LYS A 206 -19.78 -11.03 8.00
C LYS A 206 -19.49 -9.64 7.45
N GLU A 207 -19.85 -9.41 6.19
CA GLU A 207 -19.58 -8.17 5.47
C GLU A 207 -20.06 -6.90 6.20
N HIS A 208 -21.22 -6.97 6.87
CA HIS A 208 -21.79 -5.85 7.62
C HIS A 208 -21.16 -5.62 9.00
N GLU A 209 -20.22 -6.48 9.45
CA GLU A 209 -19.56 -6.32 10.74
C GLU A 209 -18.45 -5.26 10.66
N ARG A 210 -18.16 -4.66 11.82
CA ARG A 210 -17.10 -3.67 12.00
C ARG A 210 -16.06 -4.16 13.01
N ILE A 211 -15.82 -5.47 13.02
CA ILE A 211 -14.96 -6.11 14.02
C ILE A 211 -13.52 -6.12 13.51
N TYR A 212 -12.63 -5.56 14.32
CA TYR A 212 -11.19 -5.63 14.14
C TYR A 212 -10.66 -6.76 15.03
N ASP A 213 -10.06 -7.78 14.43
CA ASP A 213 -9.53 -8.95 15.12
C ASP A 213 -8.30 -9.47 14.38
N TYR A 214 -7.46 -10.26 15.06
CA TYR A 214 -6.18 -10.71 14.54
C TYR A 214 -6.20 -12.18 14.13
N ASP A 215 -5.42 -12.51 13.09
CA ASP A 215 -5.08 -13.87 12.74
C ASP A 215 -3.68 -13.94 12.11
N VAL A 216 -3.17 -15.16 11.94
CA VAL A 216 -1.98 -15.47 11.17
C VAL A 216 -2.32 -15.56 9.69
N TYR A 217 -1.31 -15.50 8.81
CA TYR A 217 -1.50 -15.71 7.37
C TYR A 217 -1.60 -17.21 7.08
N ASN A 218 -2.77 -17.77 7.25
CA ASN A 218 -3.12 -19.17 7.00
C ASN A 218 -4.10 -19.35 5.83
N ASP A 219 -4.37 -18.29 5.08
CA ASP A 219 -5.30 -18.21 3.96
C ASP A 219 -4.61 -18.08 2.59
N LEU A 220 -3.30 -18.30 2.53
CA LEU A 220 -2.51 -18.13 1.33
C LEU A 220 -2.50 -19.39 0.44
N GLY A 221 -2.75 -20.56 1.01
CA GLY A 221 -2.79 -21.84 0.28
C GLY A 221 -4.18 -22.19 -0.25
N ASN A 222 -4.22 -23.24 -1.09
CA ASN A 222 -5.46 -23.88 -1.53
C ASN A 222 -5.26 -25.41 -1.65
N PRO A 223 -4.87 -26.08 -0.55
CA PRO A 223 -4.49 -27.50 -0.59
C PRO A 223 -5.64 -28.45 -0.93
N ASP A 224 -6.90 -28.05 -0.69
CA ASP A 224 -8.09 -28.80 -1.06
C ASP A 224 -8.29 -28.90 -2.59
N SER A 225 -7.84 -27.89 -3.34
CA SER A 225 -7.88 -27.91 -4.80
C SER A 225 -6.72 -28.75 -5.38
N ASN A 226 -5.50 -28.55 -4.87
CA ASN A 226 -4.33 -29.28 -5.30
C ASN A 226 -3.25 -29.23 -4.20
N ALA A 227 -2.62 -30.36 -3.87
CA ALA A 227 -1.56 -30.44 -2.88
C ALA A 227 -0.36 -29.50 -3.16
N ARG A 228 -0.08 -29.17 -4.43
CA ARG A 228 0.96 -28.21 -4.80
C ARG A 228 0.62 -26.76 -4.37
N LEU A 229 -0.65 -26.50 -4.06
CA LEU A 229 -1.12 -25.18 -3.62
C LEU A 229 -1.09 -25.04 -2.09
N ALA A 230 -0.55 -26.01 -1.37
CA ALA A 230 -0.29 -25.85 0.06
C ALA A 230 0.77 -24.75 0.27
N ARG A 231 0.55 -23.88 1.24
CA ARG A 231 1.53 -22.86 1.67
C ARG A 231 1.70 -22.93 3.18
N PRO A 232 2.88 -22.66 3.70
CA PRO A 232 3.09 -22.63 5.13
C PRO A 232 2.29 -21.49 5.77
N VAL A 233 1.90 -21.69 7.02
CA VAL A 233 1.31 -20.63 7.84
C VAL A 233 2.40 -19.65 8.23
N LEU A 234 2.20 -18.36 7.92
CA LEU A 234 3.11 -17.28 8.31
C LEU A 234 2.59 -16.58 9.55
N GLY A 235 3.45 -16.45 10.54
CA GLY A 235 3.12 -15.95 11.87
C GLY A 235 2.72 -17.03 12.85
N GLY A 236 2.84 -16.73 14.14
CA GLY A 236 2.54 -17.67 15.22
C GLY A 236 3.58 -18.80 15.39
N ASN A 237 4.73 -18.72 14.71
CA ASN A 237 5.80 -19.70 14.78
C ASN A 237 7.17 -19.05 14.56
N THR A 238 8.23 -19.73 14.97
CA THR A 238 9.61 -19.24 14.87
C THR A 238 10.25 -19.48 13.51
N THR A 239 9.72 -20.40 12.72
CA THR A 239 10.24 -20.69 11.36
C THR A 239 9.92 -19.56 10.42
N PHE A 240 8.67 -19.16 10.40
CA PHE A 240 8.13 -18.06 9.57
C PHE A 240 7.39 -17.05 10.44
N PRO A 241 8.10 -16.26 11.29
CA PRO A 241 7.47 -15.21 12.06
C PRO A 241 6.90 -14.14 11.10
N TYR A 242 5.76 -13.56 11.47
CA TYR A 242 5.08 -12.60 10.60
C TYR A 242 4.16 -11.68 11.41
N PRO A 243 3.88 -10.44 10.97
CA PRO A 243 2.84 -9.61 11.58
C PRO A 243 1.47 -10.27 11.42
N ARG A 244 0.51 -9.91 12.27
CA ARG A 244 -0.85 -10.43 12.18
C ARG A 244 -1.65 -9.66 11.14
N ARG A 245 -2.65 -10.33 10.56
CA ARG A 245 -3.65 -9.77 9.64
C ARG A 245 -5.03 -9.71 10.26
N GLY A 246 -5.96 -9.03 9.57
CA GLY A 246 -7.38 -9.07 9.92
C GLY A 246 -7.96 -10.50 9.82
N ARG A 247 -8.66 -10.93 10.90
CA ARG A 247 -9.23 -12.25 11.02
C ARG A 247 -10.49 -12.38 10.16
N THR A 248 -10.61 -13.49 9.43
CA THR A 248 -11.82 -13.87 8.68
C THR A 248 -12.70 -14.87 9.45
N GLY A 249 -12.06 -15.74 10.25
CA GLY A 249 -12.72 -16.80 11.01
C GLY A 249 -13.33 -17.92 10.15
N ARG A 250 -12.87 -18.06 8.91
CA ARG A 250 -13.31 -19.14 8.00
C ARG A 250 -12.88 -20.51 8.52
N LYS A 251 -13.59 -21.53 8.10
CA LYS A 251 -13.27 -22.93 8.48
C LYS A 251 -11.94 -23.35 7.90
N PRO A 252 -11.21 -24.27 8.58
CA PRO A 252 -10.02 -24.88 8.01
C PRO A 252 -10.33 -25.64 6.71
N THR A 253 -9.27 -25.81 5.88
CA THR A 253 -9.34 -26.73 4.74
C THR A 253 -9.47 -28.18 5.21
N LYS A 254 -9.99 -29.07 4.35
CA LYS A 254 -10.12 -30.49 4.65
C LYS A 254 -8.75 -31.20 4.68
N THR A 255 -7.83 -30.75 3.80
CA THR A 255 -6.52 -31.36 3.60
C THR A 255 -5.49 -30.89 4.61
N ASP A 256 -5.54 -29.62 5.03
CA ASP A 256 -4.63 -29.02 6.02
C ASP A 256 -5.45 -28.23 7.06
N PRO A 257 -5.62 -28.79 8.29
CA PRO A 257 -6.36 -28.11 9.35
C PRO A 257 -5.77 -26.79 9.83
N LYS A 258 -4.53 -26.47 9.48
CA LYS A 258 -3.87 -25.19 9.83
C LYS A 258 -4.18 -24.08 8.81
N SER A 259 -4.62 -24.43 7.61
CA SER A 259 -4.94 -23.48 6.55
C SER A 259 -6.43 -23.20 6.51
N GLU A 260 -6.84 -21.94 6.30
CA GLU A 260 -8.22 -21.57 6.03
C GLU A 260 -8.69 -22.01 4.65
N SER A 261 -9.97 -22.36 4.54
CA SER A 261 -10.61 -22.63 3.26
C SER A 261 -10.59 -21.40 2.35
N ARG A 262 -10.33 -21.63 1.07
CA ARG A 262 -10.31 -20.57 0.06
C ARG A 262 -11.67 -19.90 -0.08
N SER A 263 -11.67 -18.58 -0.23
CA SER A 263 -12.86 -17.79 -0.53
C SER A 263 -12.47 -16.61 -1.42
N ASP A 264 -13.35 -16.25 -2.34
CA ASP A 264 -13.17 -15.08 -3.21
C ASP A 264 -13.43 -13.77 -2.46
N ASN A 265 -14.06 -13.83 -1.29
CA ASN A 265 -14.29 -12.71 -0.39
C ASN A 265 -13.44 -12.85 0.87
N VAL A 266 -12.49 -11.95 1.05
CA VAL A 266 -11.75 -11.78 2.31
C VAL A 266 -12.45 -10.71 3.13
N TYR A 267 -12.88 -11.08 4.36
CA TYR A 267 -13.48 -10.12 5.26
C TYR A 267 -12.52 -8.98 5.57
N LEU A 268 -13.06 -7.77 5.53
CA LEU A 268 -12.46 -6.61 6.15
C LEU A 268 -13.57 -5.82 6.89
N PRO A 269 -13.26 -5.11 7.98
CA PRO A 269 -14.24 -4.24 8.64
C PRO A 269 -14.79 -3.23 7.62
N ARG A 270 -16.12 -3.08 7.59
CA ARG A 270 -16.76 -2.32 6.50
C ARG A 270 -16.30 -0.87 6.38
N ASP A 271 -15.87 -0.26 7.47
CA ASP A 271 -15.35 1.11 7.48
C ASP A 271 -13.97 1.24 6.79
N GLU A 272 -13.27 0.12 6.56
CA GLU A 272 -11.99 0.04 5.86
C GLU A 272 -12.13 -0.21 4.34
N ALA A 273 -13.34 -0.43 3.84
CA ALA A 273 -13.57 -0.63 2.41
C ALA A 273 -13.35 0.67 1.63
N PHE A 274 -12.85 0.55 0.41
CA PHE A 274 -12.67 1.70 -0.49
C PHE A 274 -13.93 2.55 -0.60
N GLY A 275 -13.75 3.87 -0.66
CA GLY A 275 -14.80 4.81 -1.01
C GLY A 275 -15.34 4.59 -2.42
N HIS A 276 -16.53 5.14 -2.70
CA HIS A 276 -17.18 4.99 -4.01
C HIS A 276 -16.33 5.43 -5.18
N LEU A 277 -15.68 6.58 -5.08
CA LEU A 277 -14.87 7.14 -6.16
C LEU A 277 -13.69 6.21 -6.44
N LYS A 278 -12.96 5.82 -5.42
CA LYS A 278 -11.82 4.93 -5.58
C LYS A 278 -12.21 3.55 -6.11
N SER A 279 -13.35 3.00 -5.64
CA SER A 279 -13.86 1.71 -6.16
C SER A 279 -14.21 1.81 -7.63
N SER A 280 -14.81 2.91 -8.10
CA SER A 280 -15.16 3.10 -9.51
C SER A 280 -13.92 3.36 -10.38
N ASP A 281 -13.01 4.20 -9.93
CA ASP A 281 -11.76 4.52 -10.63
C ASP A 281 -10.87 3.28 -10.72
N PHE A 282 -10.74 2.55 -9.62
CA PHE A 282 -9.98 1.31 -9.55
C PHE A 282 -10.58 0.24 -10.44
N LEU A 283 -11.91 0.11 -10.50
CA LEU A 283 -12.59 -0.79 -11.43
C LEU A 283 -12.27 -0.45 -12.89
N VAL A 284 -12.29 0.82 -13.26
CA VAL A 284 -11.95 1.27 -14.62
C VAL A 284 -10.50 0.91 -14.96
N TYR A 285 -9.55 1.16 -14.05
CA TYR A 285 -8.14 0.82 -14.26
C TYR A 285 -7.92 -0.69 -14.38
N ILE A 286 -8.60 -1.48 -13.58
CA ILE A 286 -8.50 -2.94 -13.63
C ILE A 286 -9.14 -3.49 -14.90
N LEU A 287 -10.27 -2.94 -15.32
CA LEU A 287 -10.89 -3.32 -16.61
C LEU A 287 -9.98 -2.99 -17.79
N LYS A 288 -9.32 -1.82 -17.76
CA LYS A 288 -8.25 -1.51 -18.72
C LYS A 288 -7.15 -2.55 -18.68
N SER A 289 -6.65 -2.88 -17.49
CA SER A 289 -5.59 -3.86 -17.28
C SER A 289 -5.98 -5.26 -17.72
N ALA A 290 -7.20 -5.70 -17.39
CA ALA A 290 -7.73 -6.98 -17.84
C ALA A 290 -7.85 -7.04 -19.36
N SER A 291 -8.27 -5.96 -20.02
CA SER A 291 -8.33 -5.88 -21.47
C SER A 291 -6.94 -5.92 -22.09
N GLN A 292 -5.97 -5.25 -21.46
CA GLN A 292 -4.58 -5.23 -21.92
C GLN A 292 -3.87 -6.57 -21.72
N ASN A 293 -4.26 -7.36 -20.72
CA ASN A 293 -3.69 -8.67 -20.43
C ASN A 293 -4.42 -9.83 -21.11
N VAL A 294 -5.76 -9.84 -21.12
CA VAL A 294 -6.57 -10.88 -21.74
C VAL A 294 -6.35 -10.94 -23.25
N ILE A 295 -6.21 -9.78 -23.90
CA ILE A 295 -6.02 -9.70 -25.35
C ILE A 295 -4.71 -10.35 -25.82
N PRO A 296 -3.54 -10.12 -25.20
CA PRO A 296 -2.31 -10.83 -25.57
C PRO A 296 -2.38 -12.34 -25.33
N GLN A 297 -3.12 -12.81 -24.33
CA GLN A 297 -3.33 -14.25 -24.10
C GLN A 297 -4.23 -14.86 -25.18
N LEU A 298 -5.27 -14.15 -25.61
CA LEU A 298 -6.09 -14.54 -26.75
C LEU A 298 -5.27 -14.55 -28.05
N GLN A 299 -4.37 -13.58 -28.24
CA GLN A 299 -3.46 -13.53 -29.38
C GLN A 299 -2.41 -14.65 -29.35
N SER A 300 -1.90 -15.03 -28.18
CA SER A 300 -0.96 -16.15 -28.04
C SER A 300 -1.62 -17.51 -28.22
N ALA A 301 -2.93 -17.60 -27.96
CA ALA A 301 -3.76 -18.79 -28.16
C ALA A 301 -4.26 -18.94 -29.62
N LEU A 302 -4.21 -17.87 -30.41
CA LEU A 302 -4.61 -17.90 -31.85
C LEU A 302 -3.37 -18.16 -32.71
N PRO A 303 -3.30 -19.28 -33.45
CA PRO A 303 -2.13 -19.64 -34.29
C PRO A 303 -1.75 -18.62 -35.39
N LEU A 304 -2.51 -17.54 -35.50
CA LEU A 304 -2.41 -16.55 -36.60
C LEU A 304 -1.79 -15.22 -36.16
N VAL A 305 -1.49 -14.97 -34.86
CA VAL A 305 -1.12 -13.65 -34.38
C VAL A 305 0.09 -13.70 -33.44
N GLY A 306 1.27 -13.74 -34.01
CA GLY A 306 2.48 -13.26 -33.41
C GLY A 306 3.34 -14.28 -32.64
N LYS A 307 4.59 -13.96 -32.56
CA LYS A 307 5.67 -14.66 -31.85
C LYS A 307 5.37 -14.60 -30.31
N THR A 308 5.58 -15.72 -29.66
CA THR A 308 5.41 -15.84 -28.19
C THR A 308 6.56 -15.22 -27.39
N GLU A 309 7.67 -14.90 -28.05
CA GLU A 309 8.89 -14.33 -27.49
C GLU A 309 9.27 -13.03 -28.22
N PHE A 310 10.04 -12.18 -27.57
CA PHE A 310 10.70 -11.03 -28.19
C PHE A 310 11.90 -11.48 -29.04
N ASP A 311 12.09 -10.85 -30.17
CA ASP A 311 13.24 -11.13 -31.07
C ASP A 311 14.33 -10.06 -31.01
N SER A 312 13.96 -8.82 -30.63
CA SER A 312 14.87 -7.67 -30.53
C SER A 312 14.43 -6.69 -29.46
N PHE A 313 15.29 -5.79 -29.05
CA PHE A 313 14.94 -4.68 -28.17
C PHE A 313 13.90 -3.74 -28.80
N GLU A 314 13.82 -3.68 -30.11
CA GLU A 314 12.77 -2.98 -30.86
C GLU A 314 11.39 -3.59 -30.58
N ASP A 315 11.26 -4.92 -30.64
CA ASP A 315 10.00 -5.62 -30.32
C ASP A 315 9.49 -5.27 -28.90
N VAL A 316 10.40 -5.00 -27.95
CA VAL A 316 10.02 -4.54 -26.61
C VAL A 316 9.55 -3.08 -26.65
N ARG A 317 10.23 -2.21 -27.41
CA ARG A 317 9.83 -0.79 -27.56
C ARG A 317 8.48 -0.63 -28.26
N ASP A 318 8.16 -1.53 -29.17
CA ASP A 318 6.87 -1.54 -29.87
C ASP A 318 5.66 -1.64 -28.92
N LEU A 319 5.84 -2.17 -27.71
CA LEU A 319 4.77 -2.16 -26.69
C LEU A 319 4.30 -0.73 -26.33
N TYR A 320 5.18 0.25 -26.49
CA TYR A 320 4.95 1.66 -26.11
C TYR A 320 4.75 2.57 -27.32
N GLU A 321 5.32 2.25 -28.47
CA GLU A 321 5.34 3.09 -29.68
C GLU A 321 4.32 2.64 -30.72
N GLY A 322 4.46 1.42 -31.24
CA GLY A 322 3.58 0.81 -32.25
C GLY A 322 2.30 0.21 -31.66
N GLY A 323 2.43 -0.31 -30.46
CA GLY A 323 1.35 -1.03 -29.78
C GLY A 323 1.08 -2.42 -30.35
N ILE A 324 0.21 -3.17 -29.66
CA ILE A 324 -0.21 -4.51 -30.08
C ILE A 324 -1.44 -4.39 -30.96
N LYS A 325 -1.33 -4.73 -32.25
CA LYS A 325 -2.47 -4.70 -33.18
C LYS A 325 -3.43 -5.84 -32.90
N LEU A 326 -4.71 -5.52 -32.73
CA LEU A 326 -5.77 -6.47 -32.42
C LEU A 326 -6.50 -6.89 -33.71
N PRO A 327 -6.80 -8.19 -33.91
CA PRO A 327 -7.68 -8.64 -35.00
C PRO A 327 -9.08 -8.04 -34.88
N THR A 328 -9.64 -7.60 -36.01
CA THR A 328 -10.95 -6.93 -36.09
C THR A 328 -12.13 -7.76 -35.58
N ASN A 329 -12.05 -9.10 -35.68
CA ASN A 329 -13.06 -10.01 -35.16
C ASN A 329 -13.11 -10.05 -33.61
N ILE A 330 -11.99 -9.87 -32.95
CA ILE A 330 -11.93 -9.77 -31.47
C ILE A 330 -12.52 -8.44 -31.00
N LEU A 331 -12.27 -7.36 -31.72
CA LEU A 331 -12.87 -6.04 -31.46
C LEU A 331 -14.40 -6.05 -31.62
N SER A 332 -14.94 -6.79 -32.62
CA SER A 332 -16.38 -6.88 -32.84
C SER A 332 -17.11 -7.67 -31.75
N ASP A 333 -16.49 -8.72 -31.21
CA ASP A 333 -17.04 -9.55 -30.14
C ASP A 333 -17.00 -8.82 -28.75
N LEU A 334 -16.09 -7.87 -28.57
CA LEU A 334 -15.94 -7.06 -27.37
C LEU A 334 -16.66 -5.69 -27.46
N SER A 335 -17.05 -5.27 -28.66
CA SER A 335 -17.68 -3.98 -28.98
C SER A 335 -19.09 -3.72 -28.42
N PRO A 336 -19.91 -4.70 -27.98
CA PRO A 336 -21.22 -4.41 -27.37
C PRO A 336 -21.15 -3.75 -25.98
N ILE A 337 -19.99 -3.69 -25.35
CA ILE A 337 -19.82 -3.12 -24.02
C ILE A 337 -19.46 -1.64 -24.16
N PRO A 338 -20.36 -0.67 -23.86
CA PRO A 338 -20.05 0.77 -23.96
C PRO A 338 -18.79 1.16 -23.18
N LEU A 339 -18.58 0.56 -22.02
CA LEU A 339 -17.40 0.69 -21.19
C LEU A 339 -16.11 0.28 -21.92
N PHE A 340 -16.17 -0.69 -22.82
CA PHE A 340 -15.04 -1.17 -23.61
C PHE A 340 -14.56 -0.15 -24.65
N LYS A 341 -15.45 0.70 -25.19
CA LYS A 341 -15.08 1.76 -26.12
C LYS A 341 -14.32 2.91 -25.47
N GLU A 342 -14.60 3.20 -24.21
CA GLU A 342 -13.85 4.19 -23.44
C GLU A 342 -12.50 3.65 -22.94
N LEU A 343 -12.39 2.34 -22.72
CA LEU A 343 -11.19 1.66 -22.23
C LEU A 343 -10.14 1.43 -23.31
N PHE A 344 -10.54 1.33 -24.57
CA PHE A 344 -9.61 1.28 -25.70
C PHE A 344 -9.33 2.71 -26.18
N ARG A 345 -8.11 3.19 -25.97
CA ARG A 345 -7.59 4.34 -26.74
C ARG A 345 -7.55 3.97 -28.20
N THR A 346 -8.68 4.13 -28.85
CA THR A 346 -8.79 4.03 -30.30
C THR A 346 -8.40 5.39 -30.88
N ASP A 347 -7.12 5.68 -30.95
CA ASP A 347 -6.56 6.79 -31.74
C ASP A 347 -6.71 6.51 -33.25
N GLY A 348 -7.72 5.75 -33.64
CA GLY A 348 -7.93 5.30 -35.03
C GLY A 348 -7.03 4.13 -35.49
N GLU A 349 -6.00 3.77 -34.72
CA GLU A 349 -5.01 2.75 -35.12
C GLU A 349 -5.33 1.32 -34.68
N GLN A 350 -6.38 1.10 -33.90
CA GLN A 350 -6.80 -0.23 -33.39
C GLN A 350 -5.67 -1.01 -32.68
N ALA A 351 -4.76 -0.29 -32.02
CA ALA A 351 -3.61 -0.85 -31.32
C ALA A 351 -3.67 -0.55 -29.83
N LEU A 352 -3.26 -1.53 -29.01
CA LEU A 352 -3.13 -1.42 -27.57
C LEU A 352 -1.73 -0.94 -27.23
N LYS A 353 -1.59 0.24 -26.66
CA LYS A 353 -0.30 0.84 -26.29
C LYS A 353 -0.18 1.04 -24.78
N PHE A 354 0.98 0.67 -24.21
CA PHE A 354 1.33 1.05 -22.85
C PHE A 354 1.88 2.48 -22.84
N PRO A 355 1.72 3.24 -21.73
CA PRO A 355 2.39 4.52 -21.55
C PRO A 355 3.91 4.35 -21.63
N VAL A 356 4.63 5.29 -22.24
CA VAL A 356 6.10 5.24 -22.32
C VAL A 356 6.70 5.40 -20.91
N PRO A 357 7.47 4.41 -20.40
CA PRO A 357 8.14 4.52 -19.09
C PRO A 357 9.15 5.68 -19.08
N LYS A 358 9.28 6.36 -17.96
CA LYS A 358 10.15 7.54 -17.82
C LYS A 358 11.62 7.23 -18.17
N ILE A 359 12.09 6.05 -17.79
CA ILE A 359 13.50 5.64 -17.98
C ILE A 359 13.95 5.62 -19.45
N ILE A 360 13.02 5.49 -20.40
CA ILE A 360 13.30 5.49 -21.85
C ILE A 360 12.68 6.70 -22.57
N GLN A 361 12.12 7.65 -21.84
CA GLN A 361 11.39 8.77 -22.44
C GLN A 361 12.30 9.73 -23.20
N VAL A 362 13.49 10.01 -22.69
CA VAL A 362 14.48 10.93 -23.27
C VAL A 362 15.60 10.15 -23.99
N ASP A 363 16.23 9.21 -23.31
CA ASP A 363 17.27 8.35 -23.88
C ASP A 363 16.89 6.87 -23.75
N LYS A 364 16.62 6.24 -24.91
CA LYS A 364 16.22 4.84 -25.00
C LYS A 364 17.32 3.84 -24.63
N SER A 365 18.56 4.30 -24.46
CA SER A 365 19.74 3.47 -24.19
C SER A 365 20.37 3.71 -22.82
N ALA A 366 19.94 4.73 -22.09
CA ALA A 366 20.50 5.14 -20.80
C ALA A 366 20.54 3.98 -19.78
N TRP A 367 19.54 3.10 -19.75
CA TRP A 367 19.43 1.93 -18.87
C TRP A 367 20.60 0.95 -19.00
N MET A 368 21.29 0.94 -20.15
CA MET A 368 22.47 0.08 -20.38
C MET A 368 23.73 0.61 -19.69
N THR A 369 23.76 1.88 -19.29
CA THR A 369 24.96 2.51 -18.73
C THR A 369 25.22 2.05 -17.30
N ASP A 370 26.48 2.02 -16.89
CA ASP A 370 26.86 1.69 -15.52
C ASP A 370 26.46 2.78 -14.55
N GLU A 371 26.45 4.04 -14.99
CA GLU A 371 26.06 5.19 -14.20
C GLU A 371 24.55 5.13 -13.87
N GLU A 372 23.68 4.84 -14.87
CA GLU A 372 22.23 4.74 -14.60
C GLU A 372 21.91 3.53 -13.73
N PHE A 373 22.52 2.37 -13.98
CA PHE A 373 22.38 1.18 -13.14
C PHE A 373 22.70 1.50 -11.66
N ALA A 374 23.82 2.22 -11.42
CA ALA A 374 24.23 2.57 -10.05
C ALA A 374 23.33 3.67 -9.44
N ARG A 375 22.89 4.65 -10.25
CA ARG A 375 21.97 5.72 -9.84
C ARG A 375 20.64 5.16 -9.35
N GLU A 376 20.11 4.15 -10.02
CA GLU A 376 18.85 3.53 -9.60
C GLU A 376 18.91 2.88 -8.21
N MET A 377 20.11 2.57 -7.68
CA MET A 377 20.25 2.06 -6.30
C MET A 377 20.05 3.15 -5.22
N ILE A 378 20.00 4.43 -5.63
CA ILE A 378 19.83 5.58 -4.74
C ILE A 378 18.68 6.52 -5.13
N ALA A 379 18.15 6.37 -6.34
CA ALA A 379 17.07 7.21 -6.88
C ALA A 379 15.99 6.42 -7.64
N GLY A 380 16.12 5.11 -7.73
CA GLY A 380 15.22 4.25 -8.50
C GLY A 380 14.12 3.63 -7.66
N LEU A 381 13.75 2.41 -8.06
CA LEU A 381 12.64 1.64 -7.50
C LEU A 381 12.88 1.16 -6.06
N ASN A 382 14.14 0.84 -5.70
CA ASN A 382 14.53 0.24 -4.43
C ASN A 382 15.68 0.98 -3.74
N PRO A 383 15.50 2.27 -3.37
CA PRO A 383 16.61 3.13 -2.99
C PRO A 383 17.08 2.94 -1.54
N HIS A 384 16.53 2.02 -0.77
CA HIS A 384 16.82 1.85 0.66
C HIS A 384 17.55 0.53 1.02
N VAL A 385 18.15 -0.15 0.04
CA VAL A 385 18.86 -1.42 0.28
C VAL A 385 20.38 -1.31 0.21
N ILE A 386 20.92 -0.31 -0.47
CA ILE A 386 22.37 -0.07 -0.56
C ILE A 386 22.97 0.23 0.81
N LYS A 387 24.14 -0.35 1.10
CA LYS A 387 24.88 -0.24 2.37
C LYS A 387 26.33 0.15 2.12
N VAL A 388 27.00 0.78 3.09
CA VAL A 388 28.44 0.95 3.08
C VAL A 388 29.11 -0.41 3.24
N LEU A 389 30.12 -0.70 2.44
CA LEU A 389 30.97 -1.87 2.59
C LEU A 389 32.05 -1.58 3.65
N LYS A 390 31.96 -2.27 4.80
CA LYS A 390 32.86 -2.07 5.96
C LYS A 390 33.96 -3.12 6.05
N GLU A 391 33.78 -4.27 5.44
CA GLU A 391 34.69 -5.42 5.50
C GLU A 391 34.88 -6.02 4.10
N PHE A 392 36.12 -6.39 3.78
CA PHE A 392 36.46 -6.97 2.49
C PHE A 392 37.33 -8.23 2.64
N PRO A 393 37.02 -9.36 1.96
CA PRO A 393 35.87 -9.55 1.09
C PRO A 393 34.54 -9.56 1.88
N PRO A 394 33.39 -9.26 1.21
CA PRO A 394 32.06 -9.35 1.85
C PRO A 394 31.82 -10.70 2.51
N GLN A 395 31.30 -10.70 3.74
CA GLN A 395 31.05 -11.89 4.54
C GLN A 395 29.57 -12.31 4.43
N SER A 396 29.31 -13.60 4.71
CA SER A 396 27.96 -14.16 4.81
C SER A 396 27.63 -14.49 6.26
N LYS A 397 26.35 -14.32 6.62
CA LYS A 397 25.79 -14.71 7.92
C LYS A 397 25.14 -16.09 7.89
N LEU A 398 25.14 -16.78 6.75
CA LEU A 398 24.55 -18.11 6.60
C LEU A 398 25.34 -19.14 7.44
N ASP A 399 24.60 -20.10 7.99
CA ASP A 399 25.19 -21.20 8.78
C ASP A 399 26.14 -22.03 7.89
N LYS A 400 27.43 -22.01 8.23
CA LYS A 400 28.48 -22.72 7.47
C LYS A 400 28.31 -24.25 7.48
N GLN A 401 27.61 -24.81 8.46
CA GLN A 401 27.36 -26.27 8.49
C GLN A 401 26.28 -26.65 7.45
N LEU A 402 25.31 -25.78 7.24
CA LEU A 402 24.22 -26.01 6.30
C LEU A 402 24.56 -25.58 4.87
N TYR A 403 25.28 -24.48 4.72
CA TYR A 403 25.46 -23.80 3.41
C TYR A 403 26.93 -23.69 2.98
N GLY A 404 27.87 -24.29 3.74
CA GLY A 404 29.31 -24.19 3.46
C GLY A 404 29.85 -22.76 3.67
N ASP A 405 31.03 -22.49 3.12
CA ASP A 405 31.63 -21.16 3.19
C ASP A 405 31.08 -20.29 2.07
N ASN A 406 30.30 -19.27 2.45
CA ASN A 406 29.68 -18.29 1.58
C ASN A 406 30.39 -16.93 1.61
N THR A 407 31.66 -16.88 2.03
CA THR A 407 32.51 -15.69 1.88
C THR A 407 32.61 -15.32 0.41
N SER A 408 32.52 -14.03 0.10
CA SER A 408 32.60 -13.55 -1.29
C SER A 408 33.95 -13.89 -1.94
N THR A 409 33.93 -14.29 -3.19
CA THR A 409 35.11 -14.55 -4.03
C THR A 409 35.63 -13.31 -4.73
N ILE A 410 35.03 -12.11 -4.50
CA ILE A 410 35.52 -10.83 -5.01
C ILE A 410 36.90 -10.55 -4.40
N THR A 411 37.91 -10.42 -5.23
CA THR A 411 39.28 -10.09 -4.81
C THR A 411 39.56 -8.60 -4.95
N LYS A 412 40.64 -8.13 -4.27
CA LYS A 412 41.14 -6.77 -4.42
C LYS A 412 41.40 -6.42 -5.89
N GLN A 413 42.04 -7.33 -6.64
CA GLN A 413 42.34 -7.15 -8.05
C GLN A 413 41.10 -6.87 -8.88
N HIS A 414 39.96 -7.54 -8.59
CA HIS A 414 38.70 -7.28 -9.30
C HIS A 414 38.22 -5.84 -9.10
N VAL A 415 38.38 -5.29 -7.91
CA VAL A 415 37.87 -3.97 -7.52
C VAL A 415 38.86 -2.86 -7.91
N GLU A 416 40.12 -2.99 -7.55
CA GLU A 416 41.16 -1.94 -7.69
C GLU A 416 41.40 -1.51 -9.13
N SER A 417 41.19 -2.42 -10.10
CA SER A 417 41.24 -2.10 -11.54
C SER A 417 40.32 -0.95 -11.93
N SER A 418 39.26 -0.72 -11.15
CA SER A 418 38.21 0.29 -11.41
C SER A 418 38.25 1.49 -10.45
N LEU A 419 39.16 1.53 -9.44
CA LEU A 419 39.23 2.58 -8.43
C LEU A 419 40.12 3.77 -8.80
N GLY A 420 40.74 3.78 -9.99
CA GLY A 420 41.60 4.89 -10.42
C GLY A 420 42.87 5.08 -9.59
N GLY A 421 43.49 3.99 -9.12
CA GLY A 421 44.71 4.00 -8.33
C GLY A 421 44.52 4.03 -6.82
N VAL A 422 43.29 4.00 -6.33
CA VAL A 422 42.96 3.90 -4.89
C VAL A 422 42.90 2.41 -4.51
N THR A 423 43.49 2.02 -3.37
CA THR A 423 43.38 0.63 -2.87
C THR A 423 42.01 0.38 -2.20
N VAL A 424 41.64 -0.90 -2.06
CA VAL A 424 40.41 -1.28 -1.37
C VAL A 424 40.38 -0.75 0.07
N GLU A 425 41.49 -0.84 0.80
CA GLU A 425 41.62 -0.34 2.17
C GLU A 425 41.39 1.17 2.26
N GLN A 426 42.01 1.92 1.34
CA GLN A 426 41.81 3.35 1.27
C GLN A 426 40.37 3.73 0.93
N ALA A 427 39.74 3.00 0.03
CA ALA A 427 38.37 3.23 -0.37
C ALA A 427 37.39 2.91 0.79
N ILE A 428 37.63 1.85 1.57
CA ILE A 428 36.85 1.51 2.77
C ILE A 428 37.03 2.56 3.85
N SER A 429 38.28 2.93 4.18
CA SER A 429 38.56 3.94 5.22
C SER A 429 37.95 5.31 4.92
N ASN A 430 37.79 5.64 3.65
CA ASN A 430 37.16 6.88 3.17
C ASN A 430 35.66 6.73 2.88
N ASN A 431 35.02 5.60 3.24
CA ASN A 431 33.60 5.27 2.98
C ASN A 431 33.18 5.43 1.51
N LYS A 432 34.05 5.06 0.56
CA LYS A 432 33.80 5.15 -0.89
C LYS A 432 33.32 3.87 -1.52
N LEU A 433 33.31 2.73 -0.78
CA LEU A 433 32.77 1.47 -1.26
C LEU A 433 31.40 1.19 -0.64
N PHE A 434 30.48 0.79 -1.49
CA PHE A 434 29.13 0.41 -1.13
C PHE A 434 28.82 -0.99 -1.68
N ILE A 435 27.83 -1.64 -1.10
CA ILE A 435 27.40 -2.98 -1.51
C ILE A 435 25.87 -3.04 -1.65
N LEU A 436 25.44 -3.69 -2.73
CA LEU A 436 24.10 -4.23 -2.86
C LEU A 436 24.22 -5.76 -2.70
N ASP A 437 23.67 -6.29 -1.60
CA ASP A 437 23.85 -7.70 -1.22
C ASP A 437 22.48 -8.39 -1.12
N HIS A 438 22.17 -9.20 -2.12
CA HIS A 438 21.01 -10.10 -2.18
C HIS A 438 21.39 -11.56 -2.01
N HIS A 439 22.61 -11.85 -1.53
CA HIS A 439 23.13 -13.21 -1.46
C HIS A 439 22.43 -14.04 -0.36
N ASP A 440 22.54 -13.61 0.88
CA ASP A 440 22.09 -14.40 2.03
C ASP A 440 20.58 -14.64 2.08
N PRO A 441 19.71 -13.68 1.71
CA PRO A 441 18.27 -13.93 1.66
C PRO A 441 17.86 -14.95 0.58
N LEU A 442 18.60 -15.03 -0.53
CA LEU A 442 18.22 -15.83 -1.69
C LEU A 442 18.89 -17.21 -1.70
N PHE A 443 20.16 -17.32 -1.30
CA PHE A 443 20.97 -18.53 -1.44
C PHE A 443 20.30 -19.80 -0.87
N PRO A 444 19.64 -19.79 0.30
CA PRO A 444 18.96 -20.98 0.86
C PRO A 444 17.82 -21.55 -0.01
N TYR A 445 17.32 -20.79 -0.95
CA TYR A 445 16.21 -21.19 -1.82
C TYR A 445 16.65 -21.54 -3.25
N LEU A 446 17.88 -21.20 -3.63
CA LEU A 446 18.37 -21.37 -5.02
C LEU A 446 18.31 -22.81 -5.52
N SER A 447 18.66 -23.79 -4.67
CA SER A 447 18.59 -25.21 -5.06
C SER A 447 17.19 -25.66 -5.41
N LYS A 448 16.17 -25.06 -4.81
CA LYS A 448 14.76 -25.33 -5.10
C LYS A 448 14.28 -24.55 -6.33
N ILE A 449 14.58 -23.25 -6.42
CA ILE A 449 14.20 -22.37 -7.53
C ILE A 449 14.81 -22.91 -8.84
N ASN A 450 16.09 -23.27 -8.83
CA ASN A 450 16.81 -23.72 -10.02
C ASN A 450 16.39 -25.11 -10.55
N LYS A 451 15.53 -25.82 -9.81
CA LYS A 451 14.88 -27.06 -10.30
C LYS A 451 13.63 -26.76 -11.15
N THR A 452 13.16 -25.52 -11.17
CA THR A 452 12.03 -25.08 -11.97
C THR A 452 12.49 -24.58 -13.35
N THR A 453 11.59 -23.98 -14.13
CA THR A 453 11.94 -23.30 -15.41
C THR A 453 12.75 -22.03 -15.20
N THR A 454 12.77 -21.49 -13.97
CA THR A 454 13.52 -20.30 -13.58
C THR A 454 14.93 -20.65 -13.18
N LYS A 455 15.92 -19.82 -13.54
CA LYS A 455 17.32 -19.96 -13.17
C LYS A 455 17.83 -18.70 -12.51
N ALA A 456 18.34 -18.83 -11.29
CA ALA A 456 18.71 -17.71 -10.43
C ALA A 456 20.15 -17.83 -9.91
N TYR A 457 20.73 -16.67 -9.61
CA TYR A 457 21.95 -16.52 -8.84
C TYR A 457 21.69 -15.69 -7.61
N ALA A 458 22.34 -15.99 -6.49
CA ALA A 458 22.51 -15.04 -5.40
C ALA A 458 23.57 -14.01 -5.81
N THR A 459 23.32 -12.71 -5.59
CA THR A 459 24.18 -11.67 -6.13
C THR A 459 24.74 -10.74 -5.07
N ARG A 460 26.02 -10.33 -5.26
CA ARG A 460 26.65 -9.22 -4.56
C ARG A 460 27.23 -8.26 -5.58
N THR A 461 26.95 -6.96 -5.41
CA THR A 461 27.46 -5.90 -6.28
C THR A 461 28.22 -4.88 -5.46
N VAL A 462 29.50 -4.68 -5.77
CA VAL A 462 30.30 -3.61 -5.16
C VAL A 462 30.23 -2.37 -6.01
N LEU A 463 29.91 -1.23 -5.38
CA LEU A 463 29.77 0.07 -6.01
C LEU A 463 30.82 1.03 -5.42
N PHE A 464 31.35 1.93 -6.26
CA PHE A 464 32.35 2.91 -5.88
C PHE A 464 31.82 4.32 -6.05
N LEU A 465 31.96 5.15 -5.00
CA LEU A 465 31.61 6.56 -5.02
C LEU A 465 32.75 7.36 -5.67
N GLN A 466 32.49 7.93 -6.83
CA GLN A 466 33.41 8.74 -7.61
C GLN A 466 33.57 10.14 -7.00
N ASN A 467 34.57 10.88 -7.48
CA ASN A 467 34.84 12.24 -6.94
C ASN A 467 33.78 13.27 -7.39
N ASP A 468 32.99 12.96 -8.42
CA ASP A 468 31.88 13.80 -8.90
C ASP A 468 30.54 13.50 -8.18
N GLY A 469 30.58 12.66 -7.13
CA GLY A 469 29.39 12.28 -6.35
C GLY A 469 28.53 11.17 -6.96
N THR A 470 28.88 10.66 -8.14
CA THR A 470 28.13 9.54 -8.76
C THR A 470 28.67 8.19 -8.28
N LEU A 471 27.83 7.17 -8.38
CA LEU A 471 28.21 5.78 -8.13
C LEU A 471 28.50 5.05 -9.45
N LYS A 472 29.40 4.06 -9.39
CA LYS A 472 29.57 3.08 -10.49
C LYS A 472 29.76 1.66 -9.93
N PRO A 473 29.24 0.61 -10.60
CA PRO A 473 29.53 -0.76 -10.24
C PRO A 473 30.99 -1.10 -10.61
N VAL A 474 31.69 -1.81 -9.73
CA VAL A 474 33.11 -2.18 -9.92
C VAL A 474 33.31 -3.69 -9.90
N ALA A 475 32.41 -4.48 -9.30
CA ALA A 475 32.41 -5.92 -9.36
C ALA A 475 31.00 -6.46 -9.08
N ILE A 476 30.61 -7.51 -9.80
CA ILE A 476 29.40 -8.28 -9.57
C ILE A 476 29.77 -9.75 -9.37
N GLU A 477 29.38 -10.33 -8.26
CA GLU A 477 29.49 -11.76 -7.99
C GLU A 477 28.14 -12.43 -8.21
N LEU A 478 28.13 -13.50 -9.02
CA LEU A 478 26.99 -14.38 -9.24
C LEU A 478 27.28 -15.76 -8.64
N SER A 479 26.47 -16.17 -7.66
CA SER A 479 26.66 -17.42 -6.90
C SER A 479 25.51 -18.36 -7.19
N LYS A 480 25.82 -19.62 -7.55
CA LYS A 480 24.86 -20.71 -7.74
C LYS A 480 25.14 -21.86 -6.77
N PRO A 481 24.13 -22.69 -6.45
CA PRO A 481 24.32 -23.85 -5.57
C PRO A 481 25.34 -24.84 -6.15
N ASN A 482 26.08 -25.48 -5.27
CA ASN A 482 26.98 -26.54 -5.67
C ASN A 482 26.18 -27.81 -6.03
N PRO A 483 26.43 -28.49 -7.16
CA PRO A 483 25.75 -29.72 -7.55
C PRO A 483 25.97 -30.89 -6.53
N GLN A 484 27.04 -30.83 -5.73
CA GLN A 484 27.34 -31.82 -4.68
C GLN A 484 26.48 -31.63 -3.41
N GLY A 485 25.84 -30.45 -3.23
CA GLY A 485 25.00 -30.09 -2.10
C GLY A 485 25.30 -28.69 -1.56
N ASP A 486 24.33 -28.08 -0.90
CA ASP A 486 24.43 -26.71 -0.40
C ASP A 486 25.53 -26.55 0.66
N ASN A 487 25.82 -27.61 1.43
CA ASN A 487 26.89 -27.66 2.46
C ASN A 487 28.31 -27.58 1.91
N TYR A 488 28.50 -27.73 0.60
CA TYR A 488 29.80 -27.52 -0.06
C TYR A 488 30.06 -26.05 -0.43
N GLY A 489 29.12 -25.15 -0.11
CA GLY A 489 29.20 -23.72 -0.47
C GLY A 489 28.85 -23.43 -1.92
N PRO A 490 28.78 -22.15 -2.30
CA PRO A 490 28.40 -21.74 -3.64
C PRO A 490 29.51 -21.97 -4.67
N ILE A 491 29.10 -22.10 -5.94
CA ILE A 491 29.97 -21.86 -7.09
C ILE A 491 29.75 -20.43 -7.53
N SER A 492 30.76 -19.58 -7.32
CA SER A 492 30.70 -18.14 -7.57
C SER A 492 31.61 -17.73 -8.71
N THR A 493 31.14 -16.78 -9.53
CA THR A 493 31.92 -16.14 -10.61
C THR A 493 31.81 -14.62 -10.44
N VAL A 494 32.97 -13.95 -10.57
CA VAL A 494 33.04 -12.48 -10.48
C VAL A 494 33.18 -11.87 -11.85
N TYR A 495 32.36 -10.86 -12.14
CA TYR A 495 32.37 -10.06 -13.35
C TYR A 495 32.80 -8.63 -13.04
N THR A 496 33.58 -8.02 -13.94
CA THR A 496 34.05 -6.63 -13.81
C THR A 496 33.64 -5.79 -15.03
N PRO A 497 33.54 -4.47 -14.91
CA PRO A 497 33.10 -3.60 -15.98
C PRO A 497 33.91 -3.75 -17.26
N THR A 498 33.22 -3.96 -18.38
CA THR A 498 33.79 -3.98 -19.72
C THR A 498 32.73 -3.55 -20.74
N LYS A 499 33.15 -2.89 -21.83
CA LYS A 499 32.22 -2.31 -22.80
C LYS A 499 32.33 -2.96 -24.21
N GLN A 500 33.28 -3.88 -24.40
CA GLN A 500 33.59 -4.37 -25.76
C GLN A 500 33.26 -5.84 -25.95
N GLY A 501 32.70 -6.14 -27.14
CA GLY A 501 32.46 -7.49 -27.61
C GLY A 501 31.54 -8.31 -26.71
N VAL A 502 31.80 -9.63 -26.74
CA VAL A 502 31.02 -10.60 -25.92
C VAL A 502 31.13 -10.32 -24.42
N ASP A 503 32.29 -9.89 -23.95
CA ASP A 503 32.48 -9.58 -22.53
C ASP A 503 31.60 -8.40 -22.08
N GLY A 504 31.39 -7.40 -22.97
CA GLY A 504 30.45 -6.32 -22.73
C GLY A 504 28.99 -6.81 -22.57
N SER A 505 28.58 -7.77 -23.41
CA SER A 505 27.26 -8.41 -23.31
C SER A 505 27.13 -9.25 -22.03
N ILE A 506 28.20 -9.95 -21.64
CA ILE A 506 28.27 -10.70 -20.36
C ILE A 506 28.13 -9.74 -19.17
N TRP A 507 28.78 -8.57 -19.20
CA TRP A 507 28.62 -7.55 -18.16
C TRP A 507 27.20 -7.03 -18.07
N GLN A 508 26.52 -6.79 -19.21
CA GLN A 508 25.11 -6.41 -19.22
C GLN A 508 24.21 -7.51 -18.62
N LEU A 509 24.48 -8.77 -18.95
CA LEU A 509 23.76 -9.90 -18.34
C LEU A 509 24.02 -9.99 -16.83
N ALA A 510 25.25 -9.75 -16.36
CA ALA A 510 25.55 -9.72 -14.93
C ALA A 510 24.73 -8.65 -14.19
N LYS A 511 24.62 -7.44 -14.76
CA LYS A 511 23.72 -6.38 -14.23
C LYS A 511 22.25 -6.82 -14.25
N ALA A 512 21.79 -7.49 -15.30
CA ALA A 512 20.42 -7.99 -15.38
C ALA A 512 20.08 -8.99 -14.25
N TYR A 513 20.97 -9.93 -13.91
CA TYR A 513 20.76 -10.84 -12.78
C TYR A 513 20.72 -10.10 -11.44
N VAL A 514 21.52 -9.06 -11.25
CA VAL A 514 21.44 -8.20 -10.05
C VAL A 514 20.09 -7.54 -9.98
N VAL A 515 19.61 -6.96 -11.07
CA VAL A 515 18.35 -6.24 -11.12
C VAL A 515 17.15 -7.18 -10.97
N VAL A 516 17.19 -8.41 -11.49
CA VAL A 516 16.17 -9.44 -11.24
C VAL A 516 16.04 -9.69 -9.73
N ASN A 517 17.15 -9.85 -9.01
CA ASN A 517 17.13 -10.03 -7.57
C ASN A 517 16.62 -8.79 -6.84
N ASP A 518 17.06 -7.59 -7.26
CA ASP A 518 16.63 -6.32 -6.69
C ASP A 518 15.13 -6.07 -6.92
N SER A 519 14.60 -6.38 -8.11
CA SER A 519 13.17 -6.31 -8.42
C SER A 519 12.36 -7.25 -7.52
N CYS A 520 12.82 -8.48 -7.32
CA CYS A 520 12.17 -9.43 -6.41
C CYS A 520 12.26 -9.00 -4.94
N PHE A 521 13.43 -8.53 -4.52
CA PHE A 521 13.63 -8.01 -3.16
C PHE A 521 12.76 -6.76 -2.92
N HIS A 522 12.71 -5.85 -3.91
CA HIS A 522 11.82 -4.72 -3.89
C HIS A 522 10.38 -5.18 -3.67
N GLN A 523 9.88 -6.07 -4.47
CA GLN A 523 8.48 -6.49 -4.43
C GLN A 523 8.08 -7.17 -3.13
N LEU A 524 8.94 -8.02 -2.57
CA LEU A 524 8.61 -8.90 -1.45
C LEU A 524 9.10 -8.43 -0.10
N VAL A 525 10.07 -7.53 -0.08
CA VAL A 525 10.70 -7.02 1.15
C VAL A 525 10.48 -5.54 1.31
N SER A 526 10.86 -4.75 0.30
CA SER A 526 10.77 -3.29 0.34
C SER A 526 9.34 -2.83 0.17
N HIS A 527 8.63 -3.45 -0.73
CA HIS A 527 7.31 -3.04 -1.19
C HIS A 527 6.31 -4.18 -1.10
N TRP A 528 6.45 -5.36 -1.32
CA TRP A 528 5.53 -6.50 -1.43
C TRP A 528 4.40 -6.31 -2.44
N TYR A 529 4.56 -6.83 -3.68
CA TYR A 529 3.76 -6.55 -4.86
C TYR A 529 3.51 -7.75 -5.79
N ILE A 530 2.50 -7.70 -6.68
CA ILE A 530 2.04 -8.84 -7.48
C ILE A 530 1.38 -8.59 -8.83
N PRO A 531 1.62 -9.39 -9.86
CA PRO A 531 0.89 -9.51 -11.13
C PRO A 531 0.06 -10.78 -11.33
N PHE A 532 -0.95 -10.75 -12.21
CA PHE A 532 -2.01 -11.75 -12.41
C PHE A 532 -1.71 -12.81 -13.49
N SER A 533 -1.88 -14.10 -13.22
CA SER A 533 -1.92 -15.16 -14.24
C SER A 533 -3.31 -15.77 -14.36
N LEU A 534 -3.86 -15.71 -15.56
CA LEU A 534 -5.11 -16.36 -15.93
C LEU A 534 -4.82 -17.68 -16.63
N THR A 535 -4.87 -18.78 -15.89
CA THR A 535 -5.01 -20.09 -16.52
C THR A 535 -6.47 -20.48 -16.47
N LEU A 536 -7.16 -20.34 -17.59
CA LEU A 536 -8.57 -20.70 -17.67
C LEU A 536 -8.86 -21.70 -18.76
N PHE A 537 -9.59 -22.74 -18.37
CA PHE A 537 -10.31 -23.59 -19.28
C PHE A 537 -11.54 -22.84 -19.81
N LEU A 538 -11.57 -22.61 -21.11
CA LEU A 538 -12.72 -22.09 -21.84
C LEU A 538 -13.78 -23.15 -21.97
N GLN A 539 -14.88 -22.98 -21.22
CA GLN A 539 -16.15 -23.63 -21.58
C GLN A 539 -17.30 -22.63 -21.38
N THR A 540 -17.78 -22.13 -22.52
CA THR A 540 -18.98 -21.32 -22.80
C THR A 540 -18.88 -19.80 -22.67
N LYS A 541 -19.40 -19.09 -23.71
CA LYS A 541 -19.39 -17.62 -23.91
C LYS A 541 -20.04 -16.78 -22.78
N ILE A 542 -20.85 -17.38 -21.92
CA ILE A 542 -21.54 -16.70 -20.81
C ILE A 542 -20.63 -16.54 -19.59
N ASN A 543 -19.67 -17.44 -19.39
CA ASN A 543 -18.75 -17.41 -18.27
C ASN A 543 -17.61 -16.35 -18.41
N LEU A 544 -17.37 -15.83 -19.60
CA LEU A 544 -16.32 -14.86 -19.83
C LEU A 544 -16.65 -13.49 -19.21
N ILE A 545 -17.90 -13.05 -19.28
CA ILE A 545 -18.34 -11.80 -18.65
C ILE A 545 -18.38 -11.94 -17.13
N LEU A 546 -18.85 -13.04 -16.60
CA LEU A 546 -18.84 -13.34 -15.16
C LEU A 546 -17.41 -13.50 -14.61
N LEU A 547 -16.49 -14.08 -15.39
CA LEU A 547 -15.11 -14.27 -15.01
C LEU A 547 -14.30 -12.97 -14.99
N ILE A 548 -14.60 -12.00 -15.85
CA ILE A 548 -14.03 -10.66 -15.81
C ILE A 548 -14.41 -9.97 -14.48
N TYR A 549 -15.61 -10.22 -13.96
CA TYR A 549 -16.07 -9.68 -12.68
C TYR A 549 -15.48 -10.38 -11.44
N VAL A 550 -15.12 -11.66 -11.52
CA VAL A 550 -14.62 -12.45 -10.38
C VAL A 550 -13.10 -12.30 -10.15
N TYR A 551 -12.35 -11.93 -11.19
CA TYR A 551 -10.88 -11.90 -11.15
C TYR A 551 -10.25 -10.52 -10.88
N VAL A 552 -11.01 -9.58 -10.35
CA VAL A 552 -10.61 -8.16 -10.29
C VAL A 552 -10.13 -7.68 -8.92
N TYR A 553 -9.69 -8.54 -7.99
CA TYR A 553 -9.33 -8.12 -6.63
C TYR A 553 -7.87 -8.40 -6.22
N MET A 554 -7.17 -7.44 -5.64
CA MET A 554 -5.69 -7.36 -5.55
C MET A 554 -5.10 -6.59 -4.35
N TYR A 555 -3.97 -6.96 -3.84
CA TYR A 555 -2.70 -6.34 -3.36
C TYR A 555 -2.31 -6.28 -1.88
N GLY A 556 -1.01 -6.43 -1.56
CA GLY A 556 -0.45 -6.26 -0.24
C GLY A 556 1.09 -6.22 -0.11
N ARG A 557 1.68 -5.73 0.99
CA ARG A 557 3.11 -5.41 1.14
C ARG A 557 3.68 -5.68 2.54
N LEU A 558 5.01 -5.95 2.68
CA LEU A 558 5.63 -6.32 3.94
C LEU A 558 6.18 -5.14 4.75
N ASN A 559 7.13 -4.35 4.24
CA ASN A 559 7.72 -3.24 5.02
C ASN A 559 6.79 -2.02 5.15
N THR A 560 5.77 -1.95 4.33
CA THR A 560 4.75 -0.93 4.42
C THR A 560 3.40 -1.53 4.81
N HIS A 561 2.79 -2.36 3.99
CA HIS A 561 1.42 -2.85 4.18
C HIS A 561 1.24 -3.85 5.32
N ALA A 562 1.98 -4.97 5.30
CA ALA A 562 1.77 -6.03 6.27
C ALA A 562 2.16 -5.62 7.70
N VAL A 563 3.18 -4.77 7.87
CA VAL A 563 3.60 -4.31 9.20
C VAL A 563 2.68 -3.21 9.75
N VAL A 564 1.95 -2.47 8.90
CA VAL A 564 1.03 -1.41 9.34
C VAL A 564 -0.34 -1.99 9.73
N GLU A 565 -0.80 -3.09 9.14
CA GLU A 565 -2.11 -3.67 9.43
C GLU A 565 -2.35 -3.96 10.92
N PRO A 566 -1.41 -4.54 11.70
CA PRO A 566 -1.58 -4.68 13.14
C PRO A 566 -1.80 -3.37 13.91
N PHE A 567 -1.18 -2.26 13.45
CA PHE A 567 -1.38 -0.94 14.06
C PHE A 567 -2.81 -0.45 13.83
N ILE A 568 -3.36 -0.64 12.63
CA ILE A 568 -4.74 -0.26 12.30
C ILE A 568 -5.72 -1.05 13.18
N ILE A 569 -5.51 -2.35 13.29
CA ILE A 569 -6.35 -3.23 14.13
C ILE A 569 -6.28 -2.78 15.59
N ALA A 570 -5.08 -2.62 16.17
CA ALA A 570 -4.92 -2.19 17.56
C ALA A 570 -5.53 -0.80 17.81
N THR A 571 -5.36 0.15 16.87
CA THR A 571 -5.92 1.50 16.97
C THR A 571 -7.44 1.44 17.12
N ASN A 572 -8.13 0.76 16.20
CA ASN A 572 -9.59 0.69 16.24
C ASN A 572 -10.13 -0.13 17.41
N ARG A 573 -9.35 -1.06 17.97
CA ARG A 573 -9.74 -1.88 19.13
C ARG A 573 -9.61 -1.15 20.46
N HIS A 574 -8.68 -0.21 20.58
CA HIS A 574 -8.31 0.39 21.87
C HIS A 574 -8.43 1.91 21.91
N LEU A 575 -8.21 2.61 20.82
CA LEU A 575 -8.31 4.07 20.78
C LEU A 575 -9.68 4.48 20.24
N SER A 576 -10.48 5.17 21.07
CA SER A 576 -11.75 5.72 20.62
C SER A 576 -11.55 6.75 19.50
N VAL A 577 -12.54 6.93 18.63
CA VAL A 577 -12.52 7.96 17.57
C VAL A 577 -12.33 9.40 18.08
N VAL A 578 -12.61 9.64 19.36
CA VAL A 578 -12.35 10.94 20.03
C VAL A 578 -10.97 11.03 20.66
N HIS A 579 -10.18 9.95 20.61
CA HIS A 579 -8.83 9.93 21.17
C HIS A 579 -7.84 10.70 20.28
N PRO A 580 -6.93 11.54 20.84
CA PRO A 580 -6.03 12.33 20.03
C PRO A 580 -5.14 11.48 19.10
N ILE A 581 -4.61 10.35 19.54
CA ILE A 581 -3.74 9.50 18.70
C ILE A 581 -4.53 8.78 17.61
N HIS A 582 -5.78 8.39 17.85
CA HIS A 582 -6.67 7.89 16.79
C HIS A 582 -6.83 8.94 15.69
N LYS A 583 -7.15 10.19 16.04
CA LYS A 583 -7.32 11.29 15.07
C LYS A 583 -6.03 11.64 14.33
N LEU A 584 -4.87 11.51 14.97
CA LEU A 584 -3.57 11.73 14.34
C LEU A 584 -3.29 10.67 13.26
N LEU A 585 -3.52 9.39 13.58
CA LEU A 585 -3.12 8.26 12.72
C LEU A 585 -4.16 7.88 11.67
N LEU A 586 -5.45 8.18 11.90
CA LEU A 586 -6.56 7.78 11.01
C LEU A 586 -6.33 8.13 9.52
N PRO A 587 -5.86 9.32 9.13
CA PRO A 587 -5.61 9.64 7.72
C PRO A 587 -4.55 8.75 7.07
N HIS A 588 -3.65 8.17 7.88
CA HIS A 588 -2.54 7.34 7.42
C HIS A 588 -2.89 5.84 7.35
N TYR A 589 -4.14 5.49 7.66
CA TYR A 589 -4.67 4.12 7.62
C TYR A 589 -5.68 3.87 6.50
N ARG A 590 -6.21 4.94 5.93
CA ARG A 590 -7.23 4.88 4.88
C ARG A 590 -6.83 3.88 3.79
N ASP A 591 -7.76 3.01 3.40
CA ASP A 591 -7.62 2.03 2.33
C ASP A 591 -6.61 0.88 2.58
N THR A 592 -5.71 0.99 3.56
CA THR A 592 -4.62 0.02 3.78
C THR A 592 -5.14 -1.39 4.04
N MET A 593 -6.13 -1.58 4.92
CA MET A 593 -6.68 -2.91 5.18
C MET A 593 -7.39 -3.49 3.96
N ASN A 594 -8.04 -2.64 3.17
CA ASN A 594 -8.73 -3.09 1.96
C ASN A 594 -7.74 -3.59 0.91
N ILE A 595 -6.68 -2.83 0.62
CA ILE A 595 -5.66 -3.26 -0.32
C ILE A 595 -4.94 -4.53 0.15
N ASN A 596 -4.71 -4.69 1.46
CA ASN A 596 -4.12 -5.90 2.04
C ASN A 596 -5.04 -7.13 1.90
N ALA A 597 -6.34 -6.98 2.14
CA ALA A 597 -7.32 -8.07 1.98
C ALA A 597 -7.39 -8.52 0.52
N LEU A 598 -7.42 -7.57 -0.41
CA LEU A 598 -7.39 -7.85 -1.84
C LEU A 598 -6.12 -8.62 -2.24
N ALA A 599 -4.98 -8.24 -1.69
CA ALA A 599 -3.71 -8.88 -1.94
C ALA A 599 -3.68 -10.35 -1.54
N ARG A 600 -4.15 -10.69 -0.35
CA ARG A 600 -4.21 -12.07 0.11
C ARG A 600 -5.06 -12.93 -0.82
N ASN A 601 -6.04 -12.33 -1.47
CA ASN A 601 -6.99 -13.04 -2.30
C ASN A 601 -6.42 -13.46 -3.66
N VAL A 602 -5.59 -12.64 -4.27
CA VAL A 602 -5.25 -12.80 -5.68
C VAL A 602 -3.76 -12.79 -5.94
N LEU A 603 -2.98 -12.27 -5.00
CA LEU A 603 -1.63 -11.85 -5.29
C LEU A 603 -0.57 -12.71 -4.63
N VAL A 604 -0.62 -12.80 -3.30
CA VAL A 604 0.37 -13.51 -2.49
C VAL A 604 -0.05 -14.94 -2.18
N ASN A 605 -1.21 -15.32 -2.66
CA ASN A 605 -1.71 -16.67 -2.53
C ASN A 605 -1.03 -17.63 -3.50
N ALA A 606 -1.22 -18.93 -3.24
CA ALA A 606 -0.75 -19.99 -4.10
C ALA A 606 -1.27 -19.83 -5.54
N GLU A 607 -0.36 -19.93 -6.51
CA GLU A 607 -0.56 -19.60 -7.93
C GLU A 607 -1.01 -18.15 -8.16
N GLY A 608 -0.92 -17.31 -7.17
CA GLY A 608 -1.01 -15.86 -7.33
C GLY A 608 0.12 -15.36 -8.22
N ILE A 609 0.09 -14.09 -8.46
CA ILE A 609 0.91 -13.50 -9.51
C ILE A 609 2.37 -13.38 -9.13
N ILE A 610 2.73 -13.12 -7.85
CA ILE A 610 4.15 -13.16 -7.45
C ILE A 610 4.76 -14.52 -7.78
N GLU A 611 4.04 -15.58 -7.47
CA GLU A 611 4.56 -16.90 -7.74
C GLU A 611 4.74 -17.20 -9.23
N SER A 612 3.99 -16.54 -10.10
CA SER A 612 4.00 -16.80 -11.55
C SER A 612 4.93 -15.91 -12.37
N THR A 613 5.27 -14.71 -11.91
CA THR A 613 6.05 -13.74 -12.70
C THR A 613 7.35 -13.28 -12.07
N PHE A 614 7.59 -13.58 -10.77
CA PHE A 614 8.84 -13.26 -10.10
C PHE A 614 9.71 -14.49 -9.84
N LEU A 615 11.00 -14.25 -9.81
CA LEU A 615 12.05 -15.26 -9.64
C LEU A 615 11.81 -16.25 -8.50
N TRP A 616 11.29 -15.78 -7.37
CA TRP A 616 11.17 -16.58 -6.15
C TRP A 616 9.98 -17.54 -6.16
N GLY A 617 9.02 -17.36 -7.09
CA GLY A 617 7.91 -18.29 -7.29
C GLY A 617 7.18 -18.62 -5.98
N GLY A 618 6.84 -19.89 -5.77
CA GLY A 618 6.11 -20.36 -4.59
C GLY A 618 6.83 -20.19 -3.23
N TYR A 619 8.10 -19.74 -3.22
CA TYR A 619 8.88 -19.45 -2.00
C TYR A 619 8.83 -17.99 -1.57
N SER A 620 8.17 -17.14 -2.34
CA SER A 620 8.13 -15.68 -2.16
C SER A 620 7.80 -15.26 -0.74
N LEU A 621 6.74 -15.81 -0.17
CA LEU A 621 6.29 -15.42 1.17
C LEU A 621 7.09 -16.05 2.30
N GLU A 622 7.62 -17.26 2.10
CA GLU A 622 8.57 -17.85 3.06
C GLU A 622 9.80 -16.96 3.21
N MET A 623 10.34 -16.45 2.09
CA MET A 623 11.49 -15.57 2.09
C MET A 623 11.17 -14.23 2.74
N SER A 624 9.99 -13.64 2.50
CA SER A 624 9.56 -12.42 3.17
C SER A 624 9.47 -12.61 4.71
N ALA A 625 8.99 -13.77 5.16
CA ALA A 625 8.94 -14.10 6.59
C ALA A 625 10.34 -14.27 7.20
N VAL A 626 11.30 -14.81 6.44
CA VAL A 626 12.71 -14.87 6.90
C VAL A 626 13.29 -13.47 7.07
N VAL A 627 13.00 -12.55 6.14
CA VAL A 627 13.46 -11.15 6.27
C VAL A 627 12.80 -10.44 7.44
N TYR A 628 11.53 -10.73 7.75
CA TYR A 628 10.85 -10.18 8.93
C TYR A 628 11.54 -10.57 10.26
N LYS A 629 12.33 -11.63 10.32
CA LYS A 629 13.17 -11.95 11.51
C LYS A 629 14.08 -10.79 11.91
N ASP A 630 14.57 -10.04 10.95
CA ASP A 630 15.49 -8.91 11.16
C ASP A 630 14.77 -7.55 11.21
N TRP A 631 13.43 -7.52 11.09
CA TRP A 631 12.66 -6.27 11.14
C TRP A 631 12.64 -5.68 12.55
N VAL A 632 12.91 -4.37 12.64
CA VAL A 632 12.96 -3.56 13.86
C VAL A 632 12.20 -2.28 13.63
N LEU A 633 11.18 -1.97 14.45
CA LEU A 633 10.34 -0.77 14.26
C LEU A 633 11.16 0.53 14.32
N THR A 634 12.03 0.66 15.31
CA THR A 634 12.82 1.90 15.52
C THR A 634 13.81 2.19 14.39
N GLU A 635 14.19 1.18 13.63
CA GLU A 635 15.05 1.30 12.45
C GLU A 635 14.29 1.66 11.17
N GLN A 636 12.96 1.69 11.20
CA GLN A 636 12.16 2.16 10.07
C GLN A 636 12.08 3.70 10.00
N ALA A 637 12.44 4.40 11.06
CA ALA A 637 12.64 5.83 11.03
C ALA A 637 13.79 6.18 10.08
N LEU A 638 13.58 7.09 9.13
CA LEU A 638 14.56 7.34 8.06
C LEU A 638 15.98 7.66 8.56
N PRO A 639 16.21 8.54 9.58
CA PRO A 639 17.56 8.76 10.07
C PRO A 639 18.23 7.50 10.61
N ASN A 640 17.47 6.67 11.33
CA ASN A 640 17.96 5.42 11.92
C ASN A 640 18.28 4.36 10.84
N ASP A 641 17.45 4.26 9.79
CA ASP A 641 17.72 3.41 8.62
C ASP A 641 19.04 3.81 7.94
N LEU A 642 19.22 5.09 7.69
CA LEU A 642 20.45 5.62 7.04
C LEU A 642 21.71 5.34 7.87
N LEU A 643 21.64 5.49 9.21
CA LEU A 643 22.73 5.17 10.13
C LEU A 643 23.00 3.65 10.17
N LYS A 644 21.95 2.81 10.25
CA LYS A 644 22.07 1.34 10.25
C LYS A 644 22.76 0.82 8.98
N ARG A 645 22.38 1.34 7.83
CA ARG A 645 23.00 0.99 6.55
C ARG A 645 24.41 1.59 6.40
N GLY A 646 24.80 2.50 7.29
CA GLY A 646 26.07 3.20 7.28
C GLY A 646 26.21 4.21 6.14
N VAL A 647 25.11 4.58 5.45
CA VAL A 647 25.12 5.57 4.36
C VAL A 647 25.01 7.01 4.88
N ALA A 648 24.85 7.17 6.19
CA ALA A 648 24.96 8.42 6.93
C ALA A 648 25.78 8.22 8.20
N VAL A 649 26.27 9.32 8.77
CA VAL A 649 26.92 9.40 10.07
C VAL A 649 26.19 10.38 10.98
N GLU A 650 26.28 10.19 12.29
CA GLU A 650 25.73 11.15 13.26
C GLU A 650 26.41 12.50 13.08
N ASP A 651 25.63 13.57 13.04
CA ASP A 651 26.10 14.93 12.92
C ASP A 651 25.12 15.89 13.59
N SER A 652 25.44 16.29 14.83
CA SER A 652 24.60 17.18 15.62
C SER A 652 24.51 18.63 15.04
N SER A 653 25.37 18.98 14.09
CA SER A 653 25.30 20.26 13.38
C SER A 653 24.31 20.23 12.21
N SER A 654 23.93 19.04 11.76
CA SER A 654 22.93 18.85 10.70
C SER A 654 21.50 19.06 11.24
N PRO A 655 20.60 19.69 10.46
CA PRO A 655 19.19 19.89 10.85
C PRO A 655 18.44 18.60 11.20
N HIS A 656 18.90 17.46 10.69
CA HIS A 656 18.26 16.15 10.88
C HIS A 656 19.07 15.22 11.79
N GLY A 657 20.17 15.70 12.41
CA GLY A 657 21.04 14.92 13.29
C GLY A 657 21.93 13.91 12.55
N VAL A 658 21.92 13.91 11.23
CA VAL A 658 22.70 12.99 10.39
C VAL A 658 23.26 13.70 9.17
N ARG A 659 24.44 13.24 8.69
CA ARG A 659 25.09 13.70 7.45
C ARG A 659 25.28 12.53 6.50
N LEU A 660 24.80 12.67 5.26
CA LEU A 660 24.91 11.65 4.21
C LEU A 660 26.36 11.49 3.76
N LEU A 661 26.78 10.25 3.47
CA LEU A 661 28.07 9.93 2.86
C LEU A 661 28.04 10.11 1.34
N ILE A 662 26.90 9.89 0.72
CA ILE A 662 26.63 10.28 -0.67
C ILE A 662 25.79 11.55 -0.57
N GLU A 663 26.42 12.70 -0.79
CA GLU A 663 25.76 14.00 -0.59
C GLU A 663 24.51 14.15 -1.48
N ASP A 664 24.63 13.78 -2.75
CA ASP A 664 23.51 13.71 -3.69
C ASP A 664 22.91 12.30 -3.74
N TYR A 665 22.28 11.89 -2.62
CA TYR A 665 21.46 10.68 -2.51
C TYR A 665 19.98 11.10 -2.55
N PRO A 666 19.29 11.11 -3.71
CA PRO A 666 18.00 11.78 -3.87
C PRO A 666 16.94 11.31 -2.87
N TYR A 667 16.76 9.99 -2.73
CA TYR A 667 15.81 9.42 -1.75
C TYR A 667 16.09 9.89 -0.31
N ALA A 668 17.35 9.83 0.11
CA ALA A 668 17.71 10.17 1.49
C ALA A 668 17.64 11.68 1.75
N ALA A 669 18.15 12.48 0.83
CA ALA A 669 18.21 13.94 0.97
C ALA A 669 16.80 14.56 0.98
N ASP A 670 15.90 14.09 0.11
CA ASP A 670 14.52 14.57 0.05
C ASP A 670 13.68 13.97 1.17
N GLY A 671 13.89 12.69 1.47
CA GLY A 671 13.22 12.01 2.56
C GLY A 671 13.48 12.64 3.93
N LEU A 672 14.71 13.11 4.21
CA LEU A 672 15.04 13.79 5.47
C LEU A 672 14.26 15.10 5.65
N GLU A 673 14.02 15.87 4.59
CA GLU A 673 13.19 17.07 4.65
C GLU A 673 11.73 16.73 5.01
N ILE A 674 11.15 15.71 4.35
CA ILE A 674 9.79 15.22 4.63
C ILE A 674 9.70 14.66 6.05
N TRP A 675 10.67 13.82 6.47
CA TRP A 675 10.75 13.28 7.82
C TRP A 675 10.77 14.38 8.89
N GLY A 676 11.59 15.42 8.69
CA GLY A 676 11.67 16.56 9.59
C GLY A 676 10.34 17.29 9.73
N ALA A 677 9.61 17.48 8.62
CA ALA A 677 8.29 18.10 8.63
C ALA A 677 7.25 17.23 9.38
N ILE A 678 7.21 15.91 9.11
CA ILE A 678 6.34 14.97 9.83
C ILE A 678 6.62 15.02 11.33
N LYS A 679 7.89 14.90 11.72
CA LYS A 679 8.29 14.87 13.12
C LYS A 679 7.90 16.15 13.86
N SER A 680 8.16 17.32 13.27
CA SER A 680 7.77 18.60 13.86
C SER A 680 6.26 18.73 14.04
N TRP A 681 5.47 18.28 13.08
CA TRP A 681 4.00 18.23 13.19
C TRP A 681 3.56 17.35 14.35
N VAL A 682 4.09 16.12 14.44
CA VAL A 682 3.74 15.16 15.50
C VAL A 682 4.18 15.69 16.89
N GLU A 683 5.34 16.34 17.00
CA GLU A 683 5.83 16.97 18.24
C GLU A 683 4.86 18.03 18.73
N GLU A 684 4.43 18.96 17.88
CA GLU A 684 3.47 20.02 18.25
C GLU A 684 2.13 19.40 18.67
N TYR A 685 1.65 18.41 17.93
CA TYR A 685 0.38 17.74 18.21
C TYR A 685 0.39 16.98 19.55
N VAL A 686 1.41 16.17 19.79
CA VAL A 686 1.57 15.41 21.04
C VAL A 686 1.74 16.37 22.23
N ALA A 687 2.52 17.43 22.09
CA ALA A 687 2.70 18.42 23.16
C ALA A 687 1.42 19.18 23.52
N PHE A 688 0.48 19.31 22.58
CA PHE A 688 -0.82 19.94 22.86
C PHE A 688 -1.68 19.06 23.79
N TYR A 689 -1.79 17.75 23.54
CA TYR A 689 -2.65 16.86 24.32
C TYR A 689 -1.97 16.27 25.56
N TYR A 690 -0.69 15.92 25.48
CA TYR A 690 0.08 15.35 26.60
C TYR A 690 1.01 16.39 27.21
N LYS A 691 0.63 16.96 28.34
CA LYS A 691 1.41 18.01 29.01
C LYS A 691 2.63 17.48 29.78
N SER A 692 2.66 16.17 30.06
CA SER A 692 3.76 15.48 30.72
C SER A 692 3.82 14.01 30.34
N ASP A 693 4.94 13.35 30.61
CA ASP A 693 5.09 11.91 30.45
C ASP A 693 4.15 11.14 31.40
N ALA A 694 3.87 11.69 32.57
CA ALA A 694 2.91 11.10 33.50
C ALA A 694 1.49 11.05 32.92
N ALA A 695 1.04 12.06 32.20
CA ALA A 695 -0.26 12.06 31.52
C ALA A 695 -0.34 10.97 30.45
N LEU A 696 0.77 10.73 29.73
CA LEU A 696 0.87 9.65 28.75
C LEU A 696 0.81 8.26 29.40
N VAL A 697 1.51 8.05 30.50
CA VAL A 697 1.48 6.77 31.25
C VAL A 697 0.10 6.48 31.83
N GLN A 698 -0.65 7.52 32.21
CA GLN A 698 -2.02 7.40 32.73
C GLN A 698 -3.09 7.18 31.66
N ASP A 699 -2.74 7.31 30.38
CA ASP A 699 -3.67 7.07 29.29
C ASP A 699 -3.91 5.57 29.06
N SER A 700 -4.99 5.08 29.64
CA SER A 700 -5.32 3.64 29.62
C SER A 700 -5.59 3.08 28.22
N GLU A 701 -6.13 3.88 27.32
CA GLU A 701 -6.36 3.44 25.92
C GLU A 701 -5.04 3.34 25.15
N LEU A 702 -4.15 4.33 25.27
CA LEU A 702 -2.84 4.31 24.64
C LEU A 702 -1.99 3.14 25.16
N GLN A 703 -1.99 2.89 26.48
CA GLN A 703 -1.25 1.78 27.05
C GLN A 703 -1.82 0.42 26.62
N ALA A 704 -3.14 0.27 26.52
CA ALA A 704 -3.77 -0.95 26.02
C ALA A 704 -3.51 -1.18 24.52
N PHE A 705 -3.59 -0.13 23.71
CA PHE A 705 -3.22 -0.14 22.30
C PHE A 705 -1.78 -0.65 22.10
N TRP A 706 -0.83 -0.05 22.80
CA TRP A 706 0.57 -0.39 22.67
C TRP A 706 0.87 -1.82 23.11
N LYS A 707 0.31 -2.23 24.24
CA LYS A 707 0.46 -3.59 24.77
C LYS A 707 -0.06 -4.62 23.76
N GLU A 708 -1.27 -4.46 23.26
CA GLU A 708 -1.86 -5.43 22.31
C GLU A 708 -1.10 -5.46 20.99
N LEU A 709 -0.65 -4.31 20.49
CA LEU A 709 0.17 -4.25 19.31
C LEU A 709 1.44 -5.10 19.43
N VAL A 710 2.17 -4.96 20.54
CA VAL A 710 3.42 -5.71 20.78
C VAL A 710 3.14 -7.18 21.06
N GLU A 711 2.20 -7.48 21.97
CA GLU A 711 1.96 -8.85 22.44
C GLU A 711 1.18 -9.72 21.45
N VAL A 712 0.31 -9.11 20.63
CA VAL A 712 -0.57 -9.82 19.69
C VAL A 712 -0.26 -9.44 18.25
N GLY A 713 -0.37 -8.18 17.89
CA GLY A 713 -0.21 -7.71 16.51
C GLY A 713 1.13 -8.09 15.89
N HIS A 714 2.22 -7.85 16.60
CA HIS A 714 3.58 -8.29 16.28
C HIS A 714 4.08 -9.36 17.25
N GLY A 715 3.20 -10.23 17.74
CA GLY A 715 3.45 -11.16 18.83
C GLY A 715 4.65 -12.09 18.66
N ASP A 716 5.09 -12.34 17.43
CA ASP A 716 6.32 -13.12 17.16
C ASP A 716 7.60 -12.34 17.48
N LYS A 717 7.49 -11.02 17.69
CA LYS A 717 8.54 -10.09 18.08
C LYS A 717 8.38 -9.54 19.51
N LYS A 718 7.41 -10.00 20.29
CA LYS A 718 7.05 -9.43 21.60
C LYS A 718 8.17 -9.38 22.63
N ASN A 719 9.17 -10.27 22.50
CA ASN A 719 10.28 -10.36 23.44
C ASN A 719 11.51 -9.52 23.04
N GLU A 720 11.43 -8.78 21.94
CA GLU A 720 12.52 -7.96 21.45
C GLU A 720 12.70 -6.71 22.32
N SER A 721 13.94 -6.41 22.69
CA SER A 721 14.28 -5.31 23.61
C SER A 721 14.18 -3.91 22.99
N TRP A 722 14.08 -3.82 21.67
CA TRP A 722 14.00 -2.55 20.93
C TRP A 722 12.59 -1.92 20.92
N TRP A 723 11.55 -2.62 21.40
CA TRP A 723 10.22 -2.02 21.49
C TRP A 723 10.23 -0.80 22.44
N PRO A 724 9.75 0.39 22.01
CA PRO A 724 9.51 1.51 22.90
C PRO A 724 8.60 1.11 24.07
N LYS A 725 8.91 1.57 25.26
CA LYS A 725 8.10 1.26 26.45
C LYS A 725 6.79 2.06 26.52
N MET A 726 6.64 3.04 25.65
CA MET A 726 5.51 3.98 25.57
C MET A 726 5.28 4.70 26.91
N GLN A 727 6.35 5.17 27.54
CA GLN A 727 6.34 5.86 28.82
C GLN A 727 6.68 7.35 28.72
N THR A 728 7.23 7.77 27.58
CA THR A 728 7.64 9.16 27.33
C THR A 728 7.00 9.73 26.07
N ARG A 729 6.77 11.04 26.06
CA ARG A 729 6.30 11.75 24.85
C ARG A 729 7.26 11.59 23.69
N ALA A 730 8.56 11.51 23.95
CA ALA A 730 9.58 11.29 22.93
C ALA A 730 9.38 9.92 22.23
N GLU A 731 9.10 8.85 22.97
CA GLU A 731 8.77 7.54 22.41
C GLU A 731 7.50 7.58 21.56
N LEU A 732 6.45 8.27 22.04
CA LEU A 732 5.20 8.42 21.29
C LEU A 732 5.42 9.21 19.99
N VAL A 733 6.13 10.34 20.05
CA VAL A 733 6.46 11.17 18.88
C VAL A 733 7.25 10.34 17.86
N GLN A 734 8.30 9.65 18.29
CA GLN A 734 9.12 8.83 17.41
C GLN A 734 8.29 7.72 16.76
N THR A 735 7.43 7.05 17.53
CA THR A 735 6.58 5.96 17.02
C THR A 735 5.56 6.47 16.00
N CYS A 736 4.81 7.53 16.32
CA CYS A 736 3.82 8.09 15.41
C CYS A 736 4.49 8.67 14.13
N SER A 737 5.63 9.36 14.27
CA SER A 737 6.37 9.86 13.11
C SER A 737 6.85 8.72 12.19
N THR A 738 7.32 7.62 12.79
CA THR A 738 7.75 6.43 12.03
C THR A 738 6.58 5.80 11.28
N LEU A 739 5.41 5.68 11.92
CA LEU A 739 4.21 5.14 11.26
C LEU A 739 3.74 6.01 10.11
N ILE A 740 3.68 7.33 10.31
CA ILE A 740 3.31 8.28 9.25
C ILE A 740 4.31 8.21 8.10
N TRP A 741 5.61 8.15 8.39
CA TRP A 741 6.66 7.98 7.38
C TRP A 741 6.48 6.70 6.56
N ILE A 742 6.26 5.55 7.22
CA ILE A 742 6.06 4.25 6.56
C ILE A 742 4.82 4.30 5.66
N ALA A 743 3.70 4.78 6.19
CA ALA A 743 2.42 4.77 5.50
C ALA A 743 2.35 5.78 4.35
N SER A 744 3.18 6.82 4.36
CA SER A 744 3.15 7.90 3.35
C SER A 744 4.41 7.93 2.49
N ALA A 745 5.48 8.59 2.94
CA ALA A 745 6.63 8.90 2.10
C ALA A 745 7.49 7.68 1.75
N LEU A 746 7.72 6.74 2.68
CA LEU A 746 8.43 5.50 2.34
C LEU A 746 7.63 4.70 1.31
N HIS A 747 6.32 4.55 1.54
CA HIS A 747 5.41 3.91 0.61
C HIS A 747 5.46 4.56 -0.78
N ALA A 748 5.37 5.90 -0.86
CA ALA A 748 5.44 6.62 -2.12
C ALA A 748 6.76 6.36 -2.87
N ALA A 749 7.90 6.41 -2.17
CA ALA A 749 9.23 6.19 -2.74
C ALA A 749 9.39 4.79 -3.37
N VAL A 750 8.80 3.76 -2.77
CA VAL A 750 8.90 2.37 -3.27
C VAL A 750 7.72 1.95 -4.15
N ASN A 751 6.62 2.72 -4.18
CA ASN A 751 5.46 2.40 -5.01
C ASN A 751 5.49 3.09 -6.38
N PHE A 752 5.52 4.41 -6.39
CA PHE A 752 5.31 5.19 -7.62
C PHE A 752 6.51 5.18 -8.57
N GLY A 753 7.63 4.56 -8.17
CA GLY A 753 8.75 4.20 -9.03
C GLY A 753 8.53 2.96 -9.90
N GLN A 754 7.48 2.15 -9.66
CA GLN A 754 7.28 0.87 -10.33
C GLN A 754 7.16 1.03 -11.85
N TYR A 755 6.21 1.81 -12.33
CA TYR A 755 6.04 2.02 -13.77
C TYR A 755 7.14 2.87 -14.39
N PRO A 756 7.59 4.00 -13.79
CA PRO A 756 8.67 4.82 -14.36
C PRO A 756 9.95 4.05 -14.68
N TYR A 757 10.35 3.11 -13.82
CA TYR A 757 11.56 2.28 -13.97
C TYR A 757 11.26 0.85 -14.42
N GLY A 758 10.33 0.18 -13.75
CA GLY A 758 9.96 -1.23 -14.00
C GLY A 758 9.05 -1.42 -15.19
N GLY A 759 8.40 -0.37 -15.67
CA GLY A 759 7.61 -0.38 -16.89
C GLY A 759 8.44 -0.67 -18.15
N TYR A 760 9.78 -0.69 -18.08
CA TYR A 760 10.66 -1.13 -19.14
C TYR A 760 11.42 -2.39 -18.71
N ILE A 761 10.97 -3.54 -19.22
CA ILE A 761 11.45 -4.86 -18.78
C ILE A 761 12.94 -5.10 -19.01
N LEU A 762 13.56 -4.42 -20.00
CA LEU A 762 15.00 -4.51 -20.21
C LEU A 762 15.78 -3.82 -19.10
N ASN A 763 15.18 -2.78 -18.48
CA ASN A 763 15.74 -2.09 -17.32
C ASN A 763 15.51 -2.86 -16.00
N ARG A 764 14.29 -3.38 -15.80
CA ARG A 764 13.87 -4.05 -14.57
C ARG A 764 13.19 -5.40 -14.83
N PRO A 765 13.94 -6.42 -15.32
CA PRO A 765 13.40 -7.76 -15.46
C PRO A 765 13.02 -8.35 -14.09
N THR A 766 11.95 -9.17 -14.06
CA THR A 766 11.39 -9.77 -12.84
C THR A 766 11.82 -11.20 -12.59
N LEU A 767 12.29 -11.89 -13.66
CA LEU A 767 12.82 -13.26 -13.55
C LEU A 767 13.91 -13.52 -14.58
N SER A 768 14.66 -14.59 -14.38
CA SER A 768 15.63 -15.11 -15.33
C SER A 768 15.36 -16.60 -15.61
N ARG A 769 15.47 -16.98 -16.91
CA ARG A 769 15.06 -18.29 -17.43
C ARG A 769 16.23 -19.22 -17.74
N GLN A 770 17.43 -18.69 -17.88
CA GLN A 770 18.65 -19.43 -18.20
C GLN A 770 19.80 -18.95 -17.35
N PHE A 771 20.85 -19.75 -17.21
CA PHE A 771 22.11 -19.34 -16.61
C PHE A 771 22.96 -18.49 -17.59
N MET A 772 23.95 -17.79 -17.04
CA MET A 772 24.96 -17.08 -17.81
C MET A 772 25.58 -18.03 -18.86
N PRO A 773 25.67 -17.64 -20.15
CA PRO A 773 26.36 -18.44 -21.17
C PRO A 773 27.80 -18.72 -20.78
N GLU A 774 28.19 -20.00 -20.79
CA GLU A 774 29.55 -20.43 -20.46
C GLU A 774 30.43 -20.46 -21.71
N LYS A 775 31.68 -20.00 -21.58
CA LYS A 775 32.63 -19.97 -22.69
C LYS A 775 32.77 -21.35 -23.34
N GLY A 776 32.58 -21.41 -24.65
CA GLY A 776 32.59 -22.64 -25.44
C GLY A 776 31.23 -23.34 -25.56
N SER A 777 30.17 -22.77 -24.99
CA SER A 777 28.79 -23.22 -25.21
C SER A 777 28.22 -22.59 -26.51
N LYS A 778 27.17 -23.21 -27.05
CA LYS A 778 26.44 -22.67 -28.17
C LYS A 778 25.84 -21.29 -27.86
N GLU A 779 25.31 -21.12 -26.64
CA GLU A 779 24.71 -19.88 -26.17
C GLU A 779 25.75 -18.75 -26.12
N TYR A 780 27.01 -19.05 -25.79
CA TYR A 780 28.12 -18.09 -25.83
C TYR A 780 28.45 -17.65 -27.26
N ASP A 781 28.46 -18.61 -28.20
CA ASP A 781 28.67 -18.32 -29.62
C ASP A 781 27.49 -17.53 -30.22
N ASP A 782 26.27 -17.80 -29.77
CA ASP A 782 25.08 -17.07 -30.17
C ASP A 782 25.08 -15.65 -29.60
N LEU A 783 25.61 -15.44 -28.38
CA LEU A 783 25.78 -14.11 -27.76
C LEU A 783 26.73 -13.23 -28.58
N ALA A 784 27.76 -13.81 -29.17
CA ALA A 784 28.66 -13.09 -30.07
C ALA A 784 27.98 -12.63 -31.40
N LYS A 785 26.99 -13.38 -31.88
CA LYS A 785 26.29 -13.14 -33.15
C LYS A 785 25.04 -12.28 -32.99
N ASN A 786 24.26 -12.51 -31.93
CA ASN A 786 23.00 -11.82 -31.69
C ASN A 786 22.81 -11.59 -30.19
N PRO A 787 23.48 -10.60 -29.58
CA PRO A 787 23.47 -10.34 -28.15
C PRO A 787 22.08 -9.99 -27.63
N GLU A 788 21.25 -9.23 -28.36
CA GLU A 788 19.90 -8.85 -27.97
C GLU A 788 19.00 -10.09 -27.78
N LYS A 789 19.02 -11.00 -28.76
CA LYS A 789 18.21 -12.22 -28.73
C LYS A 789 18.57 -13.11 -27.53
N VAL A 790 19.89 -13.27 -27.27
CA VAL A 790 20.34 -14.06 -26.11
C VAL A 790 19.94 -13.39 -24.83
N PHE A 791 20.09 -12.06 -24.71
CA PHE A 791 19.64 -11.29 -23.54
C PHE A 791 18.14 -11.51 -23.29
N LEU A 792 17.30 -11.38 -24.30
CA LEU A 792 15.84 -11.57 -24.22
C LEU A 792 15.44 -13.02 -23.86
N ASN A 793 16.21 -14.03 -24.31
CA ASN A 793 15.97 -15.42 -23.94
C ASN A 793 16.28 -15.71 -22.46
N ILE A 794 17.15 -14.90 -21.83
CA ILE A 794 17.57 -15.08 -20.43
C ILE A 794 16.61 -14.42 -19.48
N ILE A 795 16.11 -13.22 -19.79
CA ILE A 795 15.25 -12.43 -18.90
C ILE A 795 13.75 -12.80 -19.00
N THR A 796 12.90 -12.03 -18.38
CA THR A 796 11.42 -12.15 -18.37
C THR A 796 10.86 -12.32 -19.79
N GLY A 797 10.01 -13.34 -20.00
CA GLY A 797 9.37 -13.61 -21.27
C GLY A 797 8.26 -12.61 -21.62
N LYS A 798 7.81 -12.64 -22.88
CA LYS A 798 6.81 -11.70 -23.39
C LYS A 798 5.48 -11.78 -22.61
N LYS A 799 5.05 -12.98 -22.24
CA LYS A 799 3.80 -13.20 -21.51
C LYS A 799 3.86 -12.58 -20.12
N GLU A 800 4.92 -12.88 -19.39
CA GLU A 800 5.17 -12.35 -18.04
C GLU A 800 5.35 -10.84 -18.10
N THR A 801 6.07 -10.30 -19.09
CA THR A 801 6.22 -8.86 -19.32
C THR A 801 4.88 -8.16 -19.47
N LEU A 802 3.99 -8.66 -20.32
CA LEU A 802 2.67 -8.06 -20.53
C LEU A 802 1.83 -8.08 -19.26
N THR A 803 1.96 -9.15 -18.49
CA THR A 803 1.31 -9.27 -17.17
C THR A 803 1.85 -8.21 -16.21
N ASP A 804 3.17 -8.13 -16.06
CA ASP A 804 3.83 -7.18 -15.19
C ASP A 804 3.48 -5.72 -15.55
N LEU A 805 3.65 -5.33 -16.81
CA LEU A 805 3.34 -3.98 -17.29
C LEU A 805 1.91 -3.54 -16.96
N THR A 806 0.97 -4.44 -17.23
CA THR A 806 -0.45 -4.19 -16.95
C THR A 806 -0.68 -3.79 -15.50
N ILE A 807 -0.01 -4.46 -14.59
CA ILE A 807 -0.27 -4.30 -13.16
C ILE A 807 0.50 -3.16 -12.56
N ILE A 808 1.79 -3.01 -12.89
CA ILE A 808 2.54 -1.87 -12.38
C ILE A 808 2.03 -0.54 -12.94
N GLU A 809 1.40 -0.54 -14.11
CA GLU A 809 0.70 0.64 -14.63
C GLU A 809 -0.44 1.05 -13.70
N VAL A 810 -1.30 0.11 -13.32
CA VAL A 810 -2.42 0.36 -12.38
C VAL A 810 -1.90 0.83 -11.03
N LEU A 811 -0.92 0.14 -10.47
CA LEU A 811 -0.40 0.41 -9.12
C LEU A 811 0.47 1.67 -9.04
N SER A 812 0.80 2.27 -10.14
CA SER A 812 1.52 3.54 -10.17
C SER A 812 0.59 4.74 -10.37
N ARG A 813 -0.75 4.52 -10.42
CA ARG A 813 -1.73 5.58 -10.62
C ARG A 813 -2.29 6.09 -9.31
N HIS A 814 -2.57 7.39 -9.27
CA HIS A 814 -3.33 8.03 -8.20
C HIS A 814 -4.83 7.99 -8.52
N ALA A 815 -5.65 7.69 -7.51
CA ALA A 815 -7.10 7.76 -7.60
C ALA A 815 -7.59 9.22 -7.58
N SER A 816 -8.80 9.47 -8.10
CA SER A 816 -9.41 10.81 -8.14
C SER A 816 -9.73 11.37 -6.75
N ASP A 817 -9.90 10.51 -5.74
CA ASP A 817 -10.17 10.88 -4.34
C ASP A 817 -8.93 10.78 -3.44
N GLU A 818 -7.72 10.68 -4.02
CA GLU A 818 -6.48 10.56 -3.26
C GLU A 818 -6.21 11.81 -2.41
N GLN A 819 -5.78 11.58 -1.18
CA GLN A 819 -5.41 12.63 -0.24
C GLN A 819 -3.91 12.59 0.02
N TYR A 820 -3.24 13.69 -0.25
CA TYR A 820 -1.79 13.78 -0.12
C TYR A 820 -1.36 14.27 1.28
N LEU A 821 -0.14 13.96 1.63
CA LEU A 821 0.48 14.33 2.91
C LEU A 821 0.34 15.85 3.14
N GLY A 822 -0.16 16.23 4.32
CA GLY A 822 -0.50 17.62 4.63
C GLY A 822 -1.89 18.08 4.19
N GLN A 823 -2.71 17.17 3.66
CA GLN A 823 -4.11 17.42 3.30
C GLN A 823 -5.05 16.56 4.15
N ARG A 824 -6.28 17.03 4.36
CA ARG A 824 -7.37 16.27 5.01
C ARG A 824 -8.68 16.49 4.26
N GLY A 825 -9.41 15.41 4.00
CA GLY A 825 -10.68 15.46 3.28
C GLY A 825 -11.83 16.10 4.06
N ASP A 826 -11.74 16.12 5.40
CA ASP A 826 -12.70 16.75 6.31
C ASP A 826 -12.36 18.23 6.63
N GLY A 827 -11.37 18.79 5.93
CA GLY A 827 -10.92 20.17 6.12
C GLY A 827 -10.51 20.45 7.57
N ASP A 828 -11.07 21.51 8.18
CA ASP A 828 -10.81 21.89 9.57
C ASP A 828 -11.76 21.18 10.57
N ASN A 829 -12.68 20.33 10.11
CA ASN A 829 -13.75 19.77 10.95
C ASN A 829 -13.34 18.48 11.70
N TRP A 830 -12.12 17.96 11.52
CA TRP A 830 -11.64 16.73 12.19
C TRP A 830 -11.46 16.86 13.71
N THR A 831 -11.29 18.08 14.22
CA THR A 831 -11.26 18.40 15.65
C THR A 831 -11.90 19.76 15.92
N ALA A 832 -12.37 19.97 17.14
CA ALA A 832 -12.82 21.28 17.62
C ALA A 832 -11.66 22.14 18.16
N ASP A 833 -10.45 21.59 18.26
CA ASP A 833 -9.30 22.25 18.88
C ASP A 833 -8.54 23.10 17.86
N THR A 834 -8.53 24.42 18.03
CA THR A 834 -7.93 25.36 17.08
C THR A 834 -6.41 25.17 16.94
N ALA A 835 -5.69 24.93 18.03
CA ALA A 835 -4.22 24.84 17.99
C ALA A 835 -3.70 23.66 17.15
N PRO A 836 -4.24 22.43 17.24
CA PRO A 836 -3.93 21.34 16.32
C PRO A 836 -4.25 21.65 14.85
N ILE A 837 -5.37 22.34 14.57
CA ILE A 837 -5.73 22.76 13.20
C ILE A 837 -4.67 23.69 12.64
N GLU A 838 -4.28 24.71 13.40
CA GLU A 838 -3.26 25.67 12.95
C GLU A 838 -1.86 25.03 12.81
N ALA A 839 -1.52 24.05 13.68
CA ALA A 839 -0.29 23.29 13.54
C ALA A 839 -0.30 22.44 12.25
N PHE A 840 -1.43 21.81 11.94
CA PHE A 840 -1.59 21.05 10.69
C PHE A 840 -1.50 21.95 9.44
N LYS A 841 -2.07 23.15 9.46
CA LYS A 841 -1.91 24.12 8.38
C LYS A 841 -0.44 24.53 8.18
N ARG A 842 0.33 24.71 9.28
CA ARG A 842 1.77 24.96 9.19
C ARG A 842 2.51 23.78 8.57
N PHE A 843 2.15 22.55 8.93
CA PHE A 843 2.69 21.34 8.31
C PHE A 843 2.44 21.31 6.80
N GLY A 844 1.20 21.53 6.36
CA GLY A 844 0.87 21.57 4.92
C GLY A 844 1.66 22.66 4.18
N LYS A 845 1.77 23.87 4.76
CA LYS A 845 2.60 24.95 4.20
C LYS A 845 4.07 24.54 4.08
N LYS A 846 4.59 23.87 5.10
CA LYS A 846 6.00 23.40 5.12
C LYS A 846 6.28 22.40 3.99
N LEU A 847 5.32 21.51 3.70
CA LEU A 847 5.45 20.56 2.58
C LEU A 847 5.49 21.28 1.22
N VAL A 848 4.71 22.34 1.04
CA VAL A 848 4.77 23.16 -0.19
C VAL A 848 6.16 23.83 -0.32
N GLU A 849 6.72 24.36 0.77
CA GLU A 849 8.09 24.94 0.76
C GLU A 849 9.14 23.87 0.43
N ILE A 850 8.98 22.65 0.97
CA ILE A 850 9.87 21.52 0.67
C ILE A 850 9.78 21.19 -0.82
N GLU A 851 8.59 21.07 -1.40
CA GLU A 851 8.45 20.76 -2.83
C GLU A 851 9.18 21.77 -3.71
N GLN A 852 9.10 23.07 -3.41
CA GLN A 852 9.85 24.10 -4.13
C GLN A 852 11.38 23.91 -4.00
N LYS A 853 11.85 23.51 -2.82
CA LYS A 853 13.27 23.18 -2.59
C LYS A 853 13.71 21.95 -3.40
N LEU A 854 12.87 20.91 -3.50
CA LEU A 854 13.16 19.71 -4.28
C LEU A 854 13.20 20.02 -5.78
N ILE A 855 12.30 20.87 -6.27
CA ILE A 855 12.32 21.36 -7.65
C ILE A 855 13.63 22.10 -7.95
N GLN A 856 14.09 22.97 -7.04
CA GLN A 856 15.37 23.65 -7.19
C GLN A 856 16.56 22.68 -7.21
N ARG A 857 16.57 21.64 -6.36
CA ARG A 857 17.60 20.60 -6.38
C ARG A 857 17.62 19.84 -7.73
N ASN A 858 16.47 19.53 -8.30
CA ASN A 858 16.37 18.84 -9.60
C ASN A 858 16.83 19.73 -10.78
N ASN A 859 16.93 21.05 -10.59
CA ASN A 859 17.44 21.97 -11.59
C ASN A 859 18.94 22.33 -11.36
N ASP A 860 19.59 21.76 -10.35
CA ASP A 860 21.02 21.98 -10.10
C ASP A 860 21.86 20.92 -10.84
N GLU A 861 22.48 21.32 -11.93
CA GLU A 861 23.31 20.44 -12.79
C GLU A 861 24.50 19.79 -12.06
N ARG A 862 24.89 20.31 -10.88
CA ARG A 862 25.96 19.72 -10.04
C ARG A 862 25.49 18.43 -9.36
N LEU A 863 24.17 18.28 -9.17
CA LEU A 863 23.55 17.14 -8.50
C LEU A 863 23.16 16.07 -9.54
N ARG A 864 24.16 15.39 -10.10
CA ARG A 864 24.01 14.46 -11.22
C ARG A 864 23.12 13.25 -10.94
N ASN A 865 23.06 12.78 -9.71
CA ASN A 865 22.19 11.65 -9.35
C ASN A 865 20.69 12.00 -9.39
N ARG A 866 20.35 13.29 -9.49
CA ARG A 866 18.97 13.76 -9.59
C ARG A 866 18.28 13.38 -10.89
N TYR A 867 19.00 13.37 -12.00
CA TYR A 867 18.44 13.08 -13.33
C TYR A 867 19.16 11.97 -14.08
N GLY A 868 20.45 11.76 -13.79
CA GLY A 868 21.27 10.70 -14.39
C GLY A 868 21.37 10.70 -15.92
N PRO A 869 21.96 9.65 -16.51
CA PRO A 869 22.00 9.46 -17.96
C PRO A 869 20.63 9.42 -18.63
N ALA A 870 19.61 8.89 -17.96
CA ALA A 870 18.23 8.83 -18.48
C ALA A 870 17.54 10.20 -18.55
N GLN A 871 18.17 11.27 -18.05
CA GLN A 871 17.59 12.61 -17.95
C GLN A 871 16.21 12.59 -17.24
N MET A 872 16.09 11.74 -16.22
CA MET A 872 14.86 11.50 -15.48
C MET A 872 14.97 12.14 -14.10
N PRO A 873 14.30 13.30 -13.84
CA PRO A 873 14.37 13.95 -12.54
C PRO A 873 13.74 13.09 -11.45
N TYR A 874 14.32 13.09 -10.24
CA TYR A 874 13.77 12.39 -9.09
C TYR A 874 12.58 13.17 -8.51
N THR A 875 11.36 12.65 -8.68
CA THR A 875 10.11 13.30 -8.28
C THR A 875 9.26 12.47 -7.31
N LEU A 876 9.69 11.27 -6.94
CA LEU A 876 8.90 10.32 -6.13
C LEU A 876 8.51 10.86 -4.75
N LEU A 877 9.32 11.77 -4.18
CA LEU A 877 9.06 12.41 -2.89
C LEU A 877 8.56 13.87 -3.02
N TYR A 878 8.03 14.27 -4.17
CA TYR A 878 7.25 15.50 -4.24
C TYR A 878 5.94 15.33 -3.47
N PRO A 879 5.62 16.20 -2.49
CA PRO A 879 4.42 16.03 -1.67
C PRO A 879 3.11 16.02 -2.44
N SER A 880 3.01 16.75 -3.54
CA SER A 880 1.76 16.92 -4.30
C SER A 880 1.71 16.11 -5.58
N SER A 881 0.49 15.73 -6.01
CA SER A 881 0.23 15.11 -7.31
C SER A 881 -1.18 15.40 -7.80
N GLU A 882 -1.51 14.82 -8.96
CA GLU A 882 -2.82 14.83 -9.61
C GLU A 882 -3.27 13.38 -9.84
N GLU A 883 -4.52 13.19 -10.26
CA GLU A 883 -5.04 11.89 -10.66
C GLU A 883 -4.23 11.28 -11.83
N GLY A 884 -4.08 9.97 -11.85
CA GLY A 884 -3.48 9.21 -12.93
C GLY A 884 -2.02 8.86 -12.73
N LEU A 885 -1.30 8.61 -13.81
CA LEU A 885 0.09 8.14 -13.83
C LEU A 885 1.05 9.35 -13.86
N THR A 886 1.35 9.92 -12.70
CA THR A 886 2.10 11.19 -12.57
C THR A 886 3.57 11.02 -12.18
N PHE A 887 3.94 9.87 -11.58
CA PHE A 887 5.29 9.55 -11.06
C PHE A 887 5.77 10.46 -9.93
N ARG A 888 4.83 11.04 -9.18
CA ARG A 888 5.09 11.94 -8.05
C ARG A 888 3.91 11.89 -7.09
N GLY A 889 4.06 12.45 -5.92
CA GLY A 889 3.03 12.57 -4.91
C GLY A 889 3.21 11.60 -3.75
N ILE A 890 2.94 12.11 -2.55
CA ILE A 890 2.98 11.34 -1.31
C ILE A 890 1.55 11.22 -0.76
N PRO A 891 0.80 10.14 -1.04
CA PRO A 891 -0.47 9.88 -0.37
C PRO A 891 -0.32 9.85 1.15
N ASN A 892 -1.38 10.24 1.87
CA ASN A 892 -1.41 10.15 3.33
C ASN A 892 -1.22 8.71 3.83
N SER A 893 -1.72 7.75 3.07
CA SER A 893 -1.80 6.33 3.47
C SER A 893 -1.34 5.40 2.37
N ILE A 894 -1.20 4.15 2.75
CA ILE A 894 -0.98 3.04 1.84
C ILE A 894 -2.32 2.77 1.13
N SER A 895 -2.55 3.45 0.05
CA SER A 895 -3.86 3.51 -0.60
C SER A 895 -3.95 2.67 -1.87
N ILE A 896 -2.85 2.11 -2.33
CA ILE A 896 -2.75 1.28 -3.53
C ILE A 896 -1.66 0.22 -3.43
#